data_4f14c8d5024960bb1c5c4763267baf05
#
_entry.id   4f14c8d5024960bb1c5c4763267baf05
#
_cell.length_a   1.000
_cell.length_b   1.000
_cell.length_c   1.000
_cell.angle_alpha   90.00
_cell.angle_beta   90.00
_cell.angle_gamma   90.00
#
_symmetry.space_group_name_H-M   'P 1'
#
loop_
_entity.id
_entity.type
_entity.pdbx_description
1 polymer ?
#
loop_
_entity_poly.entity_id
_entity_poly.type
_entity_poly.pdbx_seq_one_letter_code
_entity_poly.pdbx_strand_id
1 'polypeptide(L)'
;GFMWFATLNGLNRYDGYQCKQYWVTDSDTYSNCFNNISEDASGTIWVRTPDQYFYYNRELDKLESNIEKRLRPLGINDKIEMIHVDYEQNLWCMAGNKLYYYDFQDKKLQELSFPDKELLHIVSRQSYSCLLFSNGEIAEVDWETKTVRKIVQLELPRSGEHRIYMDTQFRLWIYTIYTSNLQCYDIQNRKMFEFSGKETIQSDIVKAIIDDGNGNIWIGTNSKGIYILNEQTDNLMHIHRDSGTPFSLSSNHINSFYKDNQDILWVGTTKQGVAFTDLNNTAFEICKTPEQEDISCFQEDRNGNLWLGFDGKGLACYDSKQKNYKLFNTHNSNIPSNLIIGSYLDSKGKMWFGSYGGGIFYEQNGTFFPFEQILEPIEYVRHIADDKYGNLWVGTFMHGLYCIDNGGKITSYTKENSCLYTNAITDLVYSSDHAMLYIGTSTGLYELNTQTRQLAPVKGNNNKVSLTKMHISCLYRDRRGLLWIGTRHGVGIYDEKSRTLTRLSTNDGVSHPYIRGIVEDHNKNMWIATDCGITHIIVVDDPTAQELQYRCYSYFNEDGIGDITFNNYSIYCNRKGEVLMGGTGKYLKIDPNQALYHPNQHKVIFTGLYLANQRVDVEKKTHDGRILLQKNIQLLDEITMDYSDSNFALEISAMDYGTQHKLQFAYRMDAKEEWVSFEGNRIYFNKLSPGIYHLQVKVNELHGSRNPISYMTILVRPPFWLSPVAYVIYMVLFLSGGILLLRRLRSRHQRILVQQKWELEVAQQHEMDEAKIRFFTNISHDLRTPLSLIITPLEKLIHSEKAGPIKDDLDLMYRNASTLLDEVNQLLDFRKLDQQKVQLSLSYGDITEFI
;
A
#
# COMPACT_ATOMS: atom_id res chain seq x y z
N GLY A 1 3.27 15.68 3.74
CA GLY A 1 3.43 16.51 2.55
C GLY A 1 4.11 15.75 1.43
N PHE A 2 4.39 16.41 0.32
CA PHE A 2 5.14 15.82 -0.78
C PHE A 2 6.58 15.55 -0.39
N MET A 3 7.16 14.47 -0.93
CA MET A 3 8.59 14.25 -0.88
C MET A 3 9.27 14.89 -2.09
N TRP A 4 10.37 15.62 -1.83
CA TRP A 4 11.10 16.33 -2.87
C TRP A 4 12.51 15.79 -3.01
N PHE A 5 12.96 15.62 -4.24
CA PHE A 5 14.30 15.12 -4.54
C PHE A 5 15.02 16.09 -5.48
N ALA A 6 16.10 16.66 -4.98
CA ALA A 6 17.04 17.41 -5.78
C ALA A 6 17.96 16.44 -6.54
N THR A 7 18.00 16.53 -7.85
CA THR A 7 18.77 15.61 -8.69
C THR A 7 19.65 16.36 -9.70
N LEU A 8 20.58 15.64 -10.31
CA LEU A 8 21.39 16.20 -11.39
C LEU A 8 20.57 16.56 -12.64
N ASN A 9 19.34 16.11 -12.71
CA ASN A 9 18.46 16.27 -13.86
C ASN A 9 17.06 16.75 -13.44
N GLY A 10 17.01 17.90 -12.79
CA GLY A 10 15.77 18.54 -12.35
C GLY A 10 15.42 18.28 -10.89
N LEU A 11 14.42 19.00 -10.43
CA LEU A 11 13.77 18.81 -9.13
C LEU A 11 12.57 17.89 -9.30
N ASN A 12 12.44 16.90 -8.45
CA ASN A 12 11.36 15.92 -8.51
C ASN A 12 10.48 16.01 -7.26
N ARG A 13 9.17 16.07 -7.45
CA ARG A 13 8.16 16.01 -6.40
C ARG A 13 7.42 14.68 -6.47
N TYR A 14 7.48 13.92 -5.41
CA TYR A 14 6.85 12.61 -5.27
C TYR A 14 5.61 12.72 -4.37
N ASP A 15 4.51 12.16 -4.82
CA ASP A 15 3.23 12.15 -4.10
C ASP A 15 2.86 10.78 -3.52
N GLY A 16 3.80 9.84 -3.61
CA GLY A 16 3.61 8.46 -3.22
C GLY A 16 3.32 7.54 -4.41
N TYR A 17 2.79 8.05 -5.52
CA TYR A 17 2.45 7.25 -6.71
C TYR A 17 3.35 7.59 -7.90
N GLN A 18 3.63 8.87 -8.11
CA GLN A 18 4.43 9.31 -9.24
C GLN A 18 5.28 10.54 -8.91
N CYS A 19 6.33 10.73 -9.71
CA CYS A 19 7.20 11.89 -9.62
C CYS A 19 6.80 12.92 -10.68
N LYS A 20 6.53 14.17 -10.25
CA LYS A 20 6.46 15.32 -11.13
C LYS A 20 7.81 16.00 -11.19
N GLN A 21 8.34 16.23 -12.39
CA GLN A 21 9.61 16.89 -12.62
C GLN A 21 9.44 18.38 -12.85
N TYR A 22 10.35 19.18 -12.33
CA TYR A 22 10.44 20.63 -12.51
C TYR A 22 11.80 20.99 -13.09
N TRP A 23 11.77 21.80 -14.12
CA TRP A 23 12.93 22.29 -14.83
C TRP A 23 12.96 23.81 -14.77
N VAL A 24 14.15 24.38 -14.72
CA VAL A 24 14.33 25.81 -14.94
C VAL A 24 14.47 26.04 -16.44
N THR A 25 13.54 26.79 -17.00
CA THR A 25 13.46 27.07 -18.45
C THR A 25 14.07 28.41 -18.82
N ASP A 26 14.61 29.14 -17.85
CA ASP A 26 15.21 30.48 -18.10
C ASP A 26 16.51 30.32 -18.90
N SER A 27 16.63 31.12 -19.93
CA SER A 27 17.72 31.04 -20.91
C SER A 27 19.13 31.29 -20.34
N ASP A 28 19.20 31.83 -19.13
CA ASP A 28 20.46 32.15 -18.44
C ASP A 28 20.94 31.05 -17.48
N THR A 29 20.20 29.91 -17.36
CA THR A 29 20.54 28.86 -16.43
C THR A 29 21.16 27.68 -17.19
N TYR A 30 22.47 27.54 -17.07
CA TYR A 30 23.24 26.50 -17.75
C TYR A 30 23.06 25.06 -17.17
N SER A 31 22.41 24.90 -16.02
CA SER A 31 22.31 23.62 -15.36
C SER A 31 21.02 23.42 -14.58
N ASN A 32 20.30 22.33 -14.86
CA ASN A 32 19.21 21.82 -14.02
C ASN A 32 19.72 20.84 -12.95
N CYS A 33 21.00 20.94 -12.59
CA CYS A 33 21.62 20.15 -11.53
C CYS A 33 21.32 20.80 -10.17
N PHE A 34 20.39 20.23 -9.42
CA PHE A 34 20.07 20.68 -8.08
C PHE A 34 20.87 19.89 -7.06
N ASN A 35 21.61 20.58 -6.21
CA ASN A 35 22.50 19.97 -5.23
C ASN A 35 22.07 20.15 -3.76
N ASN A 36 21.09 21.01 -3.52
CA ASN A 36 20.52 21.20 -2.19
C ASN A 36 19.03 21.54 -2.27
N ILE A 37 18.28 21.10 -1.25
CA ILE A 37 16.86 21.40 -1.05
C ILE A 37 16.58 21.52 0.43
N SER A 38 15.78 22.49 0.81
CA SER A 38 15.31 22.68 2.20
C SER A 38 13.95 23.36 2.21
N GLU A 39 13.16 23.13 3.26
CA GLU A 39 11.87 23.73 3.49
C GLU A 39 11.91 24.55 4.76
N ASP A 40 11.54 25.82 4.69
CA ASP A 40 11.45 26.70 5.85
C ASP A 40 10.07 26.57 6.55
N ALA A 41 9.94 27.13 7.76
CA ALA A 41 8.72 27.04 8.54
C ALA A 41 7.51 27.77 7.90
N SER A 42 7.72 28.58 6.87
CA SER A 42 6.62 29.13 6.05
C SER A 42 6.12 28.15 4.99
N GLY A 43 6.77 27.00 4.83
CA GLY A 43 6.53 26.02 3.77
C GLY A 43 7.11 26.42 2.42
N THR A 44 8.07 27.37 2.41
CA THR A 44 8.81 27.72 1.19
C THR A 44 9.91 26.70 0.97
N ILE A 45 9.93 26.08 -0.20
CA ILE A 45 10.96 25.13 -0.59
C ILE A 45 12.05 25.90 -1.34
N TRP A 46 13.24 25.90 -0.75
CA TRP A 46 14.44 26.48 -1.30
C TRP A 46 15.25 25.42 -2.02
N VAL A 47 15.71 25.74 -3.20
CA VAL A 47 16.48 24.81 -4.04
C VAL A 47 17.72 25.52 -4.56
N ARG A 48 18.84 24.81 -4.59
CA ARG A 48 20.13 25.35 -5.05
C ARG A 48 20.67 24.56 -6.23
N THR A 49 21.11 25.29 -7.25
CA THR A 49 22.07 24.82 -8.26
C THR A 49 23.50 25.26 -7.84
N PRO A 50 24.56 24.83 -8.51
CA PRO A 50 25.90 25.35 -8.23
C PRO A 50 26.03 26.87 -8.28
N ASP A 51 25.21 27.52 -9.11
CA ASP A 51 25.35 28.93 -9.44
C ASP A 51 24.37 29.86 -8.73
N GLN A 52 23.17 29.36 -8.34
CA GLN A 52 22.13 30.22 -7.79
C GLN A 52 21.07 29.46 -7.00
N TYR A 53 20.24 30.22 -6.27
CA TYR A 53 19.09 29.72 -5.53
C TYR A 53 17.80 29.96 -6.28
N PHE A 54 16.84 29.06 -6.06
CA PHE A 54 15.46 29.16 -6.51
C PHE A 54 14.54 28.86 -5.34
N TYR A 55 13.26 29.25 -5.49
CA TYR A 55 12.23 28.77 -4.60
C TYR A 55 11.06 28.18 -5.40
N TYR A 56 10.38 27.22 -4.80
CA TYR A 56 9.16 26.67 -5.40
C TYR A 56 7.97 27.56 -5.09
N ASN A 57 7.34 28.09 -6.14
CA ASN A 57 6.10 28.83 -6.04
C ASN A 57 4.91 27.86 -6.04
N ARG A 58 4.33 27.64 -4.85
CA ARG A 58 3.24 26.71 -4.65
C ARG A 58 1.96 27.08 -5.39
N GLU A 59 1.69 28.38 -5.59
CA GLU A 59 0.49 28.84 -6.31
C GLU A 59 0.58 28.52 -7.79
N LEU A 60 1.73 28.81 -8.39
CA LEU A 60 1.97 28.66 -9.82
C LEU A 60 2.55 27.29 -10.19
N ASP A 61 2.82 26.45 -9.21
CA ASP A 61 3.41 25.10 -9.38
C ASP A 61 4.69 25.11 -10.24
N LYS A 62 5.59 26.07 -9.99
CA LYS A 62 6.85 26.24 -10.73
C LYS A 62 7.99 26.76 -9.87
N LEU A 63 9.23 26.64 -10.37
CA LEU A 63 10.41 27.24 -9.76
C LEU A 63 10.55 28.69 -10.20
N GLU A 64 10.94 29.56 -9.27
CA GLU A 64 11.23 30.96 -9.52
C GLU A 64 12.64 31.33 -9.05
N SER A 65 13.37 32.09 -9.90
CA SER A 65 14.76 32.52 -9.63
C SER A 65 14.84 33.81 -8.80
N ASN A 66 13.79 34.61 -8.79
CA ASN A 66 13.76 35.86 -8.05
C ASN A 66 13.51 35.62 -6.55
N ILE A 67 14.55 35.18 -5.83
CA ILE A 67 14.49 34.90 -4.38
C ILE A 67 14.23 36.15 -3.54
N GLU A 68 14.60 37.34 -4.03
CA GLU A 68 14.37 38.60 -3.33
C GLU A 68 12.89 38.82 -3.02
N LYS A 69 12.00 38.35 -3.91
CA LYS A 69 10.55 38.43 -3.69
C LYS A 69 10.10 37.76 -2.39
N ARG A 70 10.81 36.75 -1.94
CA ARG A 70 10.56 36.04 -0.68
C ARG A 70 11.32 36.58 0.50
N LEU A 71 12.53 37.12 0.29
CA LEU A 71 13.42 37.59 1.33
C LEU A 71 13.12 39.03 1.80
N ARG A 72 12.73 39.92 0.87
CA ARG A 72 12.38 41.32 1.20
C ARG A 72 11.27 41.48 2.24
N PRO A 73 10.17 40.68 2.20
CA PRO A 73 9.15 40.72 3.26
C PRO A 73 9.66 40.34 4.64
N LEU A 74 10.78 39.60 4.71
CA LEU A 74 11.43 39.21 5.95
C LEU A 74 12.45 40.25 6.45
N GLY A 75 12.64 41.37 5.68
CA GLY A 75 13.60 42.43 5.99
C GLY A 75 14.99 42.21 5.43
N ILE A 76 15.24 41.17 4.64
CA ILE A 76 16.53 40.87 4.04
C ILE A 76 16.58 41.48 2.63
N ASN A 77 17.42 42.50 2.47
CA ASN A 77 17.52 43.28 1.23
C ASN A 77 18.84 43.11 0.50
N ASP A 78 19.84 42.51 1.14
CA ASP A 78 21.17 42.31 0.56
C ASP A 78 21.17 41.18 -0.47
N LYS A 79 22.18 41.15 -1.33
CA LYS A 79 22.38 40.01 -2.27
C LYS A 79 22.89 38.79 -1.49
N ILE A 80 22.09 37.74 -1.52
CA ILE A 80 22.35 36.54 -0.72
C ILE A 80 23.26 35.57 -1.50
N GLU A 81 24.31 35.11 -0.82
CA GLU A 81 25.29 34.15 -1.32
C GLU A 81 25.01 32.73 -0.80
N MET A 82 24.45 32.61 0.42
CA MET A 82 24.11 31.30 1.01
C MET A 82 22.75 31.41 1.71
N ILE A 83 21.92 30.37 1.48
CA ILE A 83 20.70 30.11 2.23
C ILE A 83 20.88 28.77 2.92
N HIS A 84 20.58 28.74 4.22
CA HIS A 84 20.53 27.53 5.01
C HIS A 84 19.22 27.53 5.81
N VAL A 85 18.58 26.39 5.95
CA VAL A 85 17.42 26.19 6.81
C VAL A 85 17.84 25.24 7.92
N ASP A 86 17.61 25.64 9.14
CA ASP A 86 18.03 24.86 10.30
C ASP A 86 17.02 23.75 10.67
N TYR A 87 17.31 23.01 11.73
CA TYR A 87 16.47 21.91 12.20
C TYR A 87 15.07 22.36 12.64
N GLU A 88 14.96 23.59 13.20
CA GLU A 88 13.67 24.22 13.56
C GLU A 88 12.99 24.91 12.38
N GLN A 89 13.53 24.71 11.16
CA GLN A 89 13.05 25.32 9.90
C GLN A 89 13.16 26.86 9.86
N ASN A 90 14.02 27.46 10.68
CA ASN A 90 14.35 28.88 10.60
C ASN A 90 15.35 29.17 9.49
N LEU A 91 15.32 30.42 8.99
CA LEU A 91 16.09 30.79 7.81
C LEU A 91 17.38 31.53 8.17
N TRP A 92 18.48 31.02 7.65
CA TRP A 92 19.80 31.63 7.71
C TRP A 92 20.22 32.10 6.32
N CYS A 93 20.62 33.37 6.21
CA CYS A 93 21.07 33.95 4.95
C CYS A 93 22.40 34.66 5.13
N MET A 94 23.35 34.40 4.24
CA MET A 94 24.65 35.08 4.23
C MET A 94 24.76 36.05 3.05
N ALA A 95 25.23 37.24 3.32
CA ALA A 95 25.51 38.29 2.36
C ALA A 95 26.86 38.97 2.66
N GLY A 96 27.93 38.55 1.98
CA GLY A 96 29.29 38.96 2.30
C GLY A 96 29.66 38.60 3.75
N ASN A 97 29.96 39.62 4.57
CA ASN A 97 30.35 39.41 5.99
C ASN A 97 29.17 39.48 6.97
N LYS A 98 27.92 39.48 6.47
CA LYS A 98 26.71 39.54 7.29
C LYS A 98 26.00 38.24 7.27
N LEU A 99 25.57 37.76 8.43
CA LEU A 99 24.73 36.61 8.62
C LEU A 99 23.38 37.06 9.18
N TYR A 100 22.35 36.77 8.45
CA TYR A 100 20.97 37.01 8.82
C TYR A 100 20.35 35.74 9.36
N TYR A 101 19.64 35.82 10.47
CA TYR A 101 18.83 34.75 11.04
C TYR A 101 17.40 35.25 11.19
N TYR A 102 16.47 34.57 10.54
CA TYR A 102 15.04 34.86 10.67
C TYR A 102 14.34 33.73 11.39
N ASP A 103 13.80 34.06 12.55
CA ASP A 103 12.96 33.18 13.36
C ASP A 103 11.51 33.32 12.90
N PHE A 104 10.91 32.24 12.38
CA PHE A 104 9.53 32.26 11.90
C PHE A 104 8.52 32.21 13.03
N GLN A 105 8.85 31.65 14.18
CA GLN A 105 7.95 31.59 15.34
C GLN A 105 7.79 33.00 15.94
N ASP A 106 8.89 33.66 16.21
CA ASP A 106 8.94 35.01 16.79
C ASP A 106 8.78 36.12 15.73
N LYS A 107 8.86 35.77 14.44
CA LYS A 107 8.87 36.72 13.30
C LYS A 107 9.94 37.80 13.46
N LYS A 108 11.10 37.41 13.89
CA LYS A 108 12.20 38.32 14.24
C LYS A 108 13.39 38.07 13.36
N LEU A 109 13.89 39.18 12.74
CA LEU A 109 15.17 39.17 12.03
C LEU A 109 16.27 39.58 12.98
N GLN A 110 17.35 38.79 12.98
CA GLN A 110 18.59 39.11 13.68
C GLN A 110 19.72 39.18 12.66
N GLU A 111 20.69 40.06 12.91
CA GLU A 111 21.86 40.28 12.07
C GLU A 111 23.13 40.12 12.92
N LEU A 112 24.08 39.41 12.37
CA LEU A 112 25.41 39.21 12.96
C LEU A 112 26.46 39.50 11.90
N SER A 113 27.49 40.25 12.27
CA SER A 113 28.62 40.52 11.38
C SER A 113 29.87 39.91 11.96
N PHE A 114 30.66 39.22 11.13
CA PHE A 114 31.96 38.64 11.50
C PHE A 114 33.01 39.03 10.45
N PRO A 115 34.09 39.68 10.80
CA PRO A 115 35.11 40.08 9.84
C PRO A 115 36.03 38.91 9.48
N ASP A 116 36.48 38.85 8.24
CA ASP A 116 37.61 38.14 7.69
C ASP A 116 37.60 36.60 7.84
N LYS A 117 36.43 35.95 7.93
CA LYS A 117 36.33 34.49 7.98
C LYS A 117 35.31 34.01 6.97
N GLU A 118 35.72 33.09 6.12
CA GLU A 118 34.81 32.40 5.19
C GLU A 118 34.00 31.32 5.92
N LEU A 119 32.67 31.47 5.92
CA LEU A 119 31.75 30.52 6.50
C LEU A 119 31.49 29.38 5.53
N LEU A 120 31.72 28.11 5.94
CA LEU A 120 31.52 26.92 5.13
C LEU A 120 30.17 26.25 5.39
N HIS A 121 29.80 26.12 6.66
CA HIS A 121 28.58 25.40 7.03
C HIS A 121 27.98 25.91 8.33
N ILE A 122 26.66 25.80 8.42
CA ILE A 122 25.86 26.13 9.61
C ILE A 122 25.14 24.88 10.06
N VAL A 123 25.08 24.65 11.36
CA VAL A 123 24.20 23.67 11.96
C VAL A 123 23.58 24.24 13.20
N SER A 124 22.27 24.05 13.38
CA SER A 124 21.60 24.37 14.61
C SER A 124 20.65 23.26 15.04
N ARG A 125 20.50 23.13 16.33
CA ARG A 125 19.54 22.22 16.94
C ARG A 125 19.08 22.83 18.24
N GLN A 126 17.76 22.95 18.43
CA GLN A 126 17.16 23.71 19.52
C GLN A 126 17.70 25.14 19.50
N SER A 127 18.06 25.70 20.65
CA SER A 127 18.64 27.05 20.74
C SER A 127 20.15 27.12 20.46
N TYR A 128 20.79 26.00 20.08
CA TYR A 128 22.24 25.93 19.93
C TYR A 128 22.65 25.94 18.46
N SER A 129 23.47 26.91 18.07
CA SER A 129 23.90 27.09 16.68
C SER A 129 25.41 27.12 16.56
N CYS A 130 25.97 26.36 15.64
CA CYS A 130 27.40 26.28 15.37
C CYS A 130 27.71 26.67 13.91
N LEU A 131 28.78 27.43 13.76
CA LEU A 131 29.35 27.87 12.48
C LEU A 131 30.69 27.16 12.25
N LEU A 132 30.88 26.60 11.06
CA LEU A 132 32.16 26.07 10.62
C LEU A 132 32.82 27.03 9.63
N PHE A 133 34.03 27.49 9.93
CA PHE A 133 34.80 28.37 9.07
C PHE A 133 35.87 27.63 8.27
N SER A 134 36.30 28.21 7.15
CA SER A 134 37.31 27.63 6.24
C SER A 134 38.68 27.38 6.89
N ASN A 135 39.00 28.10 7.95
CA ASN A 135 40.22 27.88 8.76
C ASN A 135 40.11 26.70 9.74
N GLY A 136 38.98 25.94 9.73
CA GLY A 136 38.75 24.83 10.66
C GLY A 136 38.25 25.24 12.04
N GLU A 137 37.97 26.51 12.27
CA GLU A 137 37.37 26.98 13.50
C GLU A 137 35.89 26.61 13.53
N ILE A 138 35.43 26.03 14.64
CA ILE A 138 34.04 25.87 14.97
C ILE A 138 33.69 26.84 16.10
N ALA A 139 32.62 27.60 15.89
CA ALA A 139 32.20 28.62 16.84
C ALA A 139 30.70 28.55 17.09
N GLU A 140 30.30 28.84 18.31
CA GLU A 140 28.92 29.00 18.77
C GLU A 140 28.44 30.42 18.53
N VAL A 141 27.17 30.55 18.15
CA VAL A 141 26.51 31.85 18.02
C VAL A 141 25.74 32.15 19.29
N ASP A 142 26.07 33.28 19.90
CA ASP A 142 25.32 33.84 21.00
C ASP A 142 24.46 35.02 20.47
N TRP A 143 23.14 34.78 20.34
CA TRP A 143 22.23 35.77 19.83
C TRP A 143 21.88 36.89 20.81
N GLU A 144 22.06 36.68 22.12
CA GLU A 144 21.80 37.74 23.10
C GLU A 144 22.90 38.82 23.04
N THR A 145 24.13 38.37 23.01
CA THR A 145 25.29 39.27 22.91
C THR A 145 25.67 39.62 21.49
N LYS A 146 25.08 38.97 20.50
CA LYS A 146 25.43 39.09 19.06
C LYS A 146 26.90 38.81 18.80
N THR A 147 27.45 37.80 19.44
CA THR A 147 28.87 37.45 19.32
C THR A 147 29.03 36.00 18.88
N VAL A 148 30.20 35.72 18.26
CA VAL A 148 30.61 34.36 17.87
C VAL A 148 31.72 33.91 18.77
N ARG A 149 31.49 32.86 19.50
CA ARG A 149 32.45 32.31 20.48
C ARG A 149 33.07 31.03 19.93
N LYS A 150 34.41 31.02 19.83
CA LYS A 150 35.15 29.84 19.41
C LYS A 150 34.94 28.67 20.37
N ILE A 151 34.59 27.50 19.86
CA ILE A 151 34.46 26.23 20.61
C ILE A 151 35.71 25.41 20.48
N VAL A 152 36.14 25.15 19.25
CA VAL A 152 37.26 24.27 18.92
C VAL A 152 37.92 24.67 17.63
N GLN A 153 39.24 24.34 17.54
CA GLN A 153 40.02 24.47 16.31
C GLN A 153 40.33 23.07 15.80
N LEU A 154 39.91 22.76 14.59
CA LEU A 154 40.14 21.47 13.95
C LEU A 154 41.14 21.63 12.80
N GLU A 155 41.89 20.57 12.55
CA GLU A 155 42.65 20.45 11.32
C GLU A 155 41.74 19.84 10.24
N LEU A 156 41.36 20.66 9.28
CA LEU A 156 40.59 20.19 8.14
C LEU A 156 41.50 19.86 6.96
N PRO A 157 41.13 18.81 6.16
CA PRO A 157 41.82 18.57 4.89
C PRO A 157 41.82 19.81 4.00
N ARG A 158 42.90 20.09 3.30
CA ARG A 158 43.01 21.27 2.43
C ARG A 158 42.12 21.22 1.19
N SER A 159 41.61 20.04 0.85
CA SER A 159 40.71 19.80 -0.29
C SER A 159 39.43 19.09 0.14
N GLY A 160 38.32 19.45 -0.44
CA GLY A 160 36.99 18.84 -0.18
C GLY A 160 36.01 19.83 0.43
N GLU A 161 34.75 19.50 0.32
CA GLU A 161 33.65 20.22 0.95
C GLU A 161 33.47 19.70 2.38
N HIS A 162 33.61 20.60 3.36
CA HIS A 162 33.46 20.24 4.76
C HIS A 162 32.03 20.44 5.20
N ARG A 163 31.52 19.47 5.96
CA ARG A 163 30.18 19.50 6.54
C ARG A 163 30.20 19.18 8.01
N ILE A 164 29.24 19.74 8.73
CA ILE A 164 28.99 19.42 10.13
C ILE A 164 27.55 18.95 10.28
N TYR A 165 27.36 18.01 11.19
CA TYR A 165 26.05 17.53 11.62
C TYR A 165 26.01 17.51 13.14
N MET A 166 24.89 17.94 13.76
CA MET A 166 24.71 17.92 15.21
C MET A 166 23.66 16.86 15.54
N ASP A 167 24.03 15.89 16.35
CA ASP A 167 23.13 14.84 16.80
C ASP A 167 22.28 15.25 18.01
N THR A 168 21.39 14.37 18.45
CA THR A 168 20.49 14.57 19.61
C THR A 168 21.21 14.75 20.94
N GLN A 169 22.48 14.32 21.04
CA GLN A 169 23.31 14.46 22.24
C GLN A 169 24.24 15.69 22.19
N PHE A 170 24.01 16.59 21.23
CA PHE A 170 24.84 17.78 20.98
C PHE A 170 26.31 17.43 20.69
N ARG A 171 26.58 16.34 19.97
CA ARG A 171 27.87 16.05 19.40
C ARG A 171 27.92 16.55 17.97
N LEU A 172 29.04 17.16 17.62
CA LEU A 172 29.33 17.62 16.26
C LEU A 172 30.09 16.53 15.50
N TRP A 173 29.46 16.03 14.48
CA TRP A 173 30.06 15.13 13.50
C TRP A 173 30.59 15.97 12.36
N ILE A 174 31.92 15.95 12.16
CA ILE A 174 32.62 16.73 11.15
C ILE A 174 33.17 15.77 10.11
N TYR A 175 32.79 15.95 8.87
CA TYR A 175 33.23 15.09 7.77
C TYR A 175 33.50 15.91 6.52
N THR A 176 34.33 15.34 5.63
CA THR A 176 34.72 15.98 4.39
C THR A 176 34.27 15.13 3.20
N ILE A 177 33.48 15.72 2.30
CA ILE A 177 33.08 15.08 1.06
C ILE A 177 34.30 15.05 0.14
N TYR A 178 34.58 13.91 -0.49
CA TYR A 178 35.73 13.59 -1.34
C TYR A 178 37.01 13.17 -0.64
N THR A 179 37.10 13.22 0.68
CA THR A 179 38.22 12.66 1.45
C THR A 179 37.70 11.84 2.63
N SER A 180 38.46 10.82 3.01
CA SER A 180 38.12 9.99 4.18
C SER A 180 38.51 10.70 5.48
N ASN A 181 37.65 11.60 5.93
CA ASN A 181 37.83 12.31 7.21
C ASN A 181 36.50 12.30 7.97
N LEU A 182 36.53 11.78 9.18
CA LEU A 182 35.37 11.79 10.08
C LEU A 182 35.88 12.06 11.50
N GLN A 183 35.37 13.12 12.10
CA GLN A 183 35.66 13.48 13.47
C GLN A 183 34.37 13.70 14.23
N CYS A 184 34.37 13.43 15.53
CA CYS A 184 33.21 13.71 16.36
C CYS A 184 33.67 14.50 17.59
N TYR A 185 33.05 15.64 17.85
CA TYR A 185 33.37 16.50 18.99
C TYR A 185 32.14 16.63 19.90
N ASP A 186 32.31 16.27 21.13
CA ASP A 186 31.30 16.42 22.18
C ASP A 186 31.37 17.85 22.74
N ILE A 187 30.33 18.65 22.47
CA ILE A 187 30.25 20.05 22.89
C ILE A 187 30.12 20.15 24.39
N GLN A 188 29.34 19.27 25.02
CA GLN A 188 29.07 19.32 26.46
C GLN A 188 30.34 19.02 27.27
N ASN A 189 31.04 17.98 26.86
CA ASN A 189 32.31 17.55 27.54
C ASN A 189 33.56 18.25 26.99
N ARG A 190 33.44 19.06 25.94
CA ARG A 190 34.52 19.79 25.28
C ARG A 190 35.69 18.93 24.88
N LYS A 191 35.44 17.74 24.34
CA LYS A 191 36.47 16.78 23.95
C LYS A 191 36.11 16.05 22.66
N MET A 192 37.13 15.51 22.00
CA MET A 192 36.91 14.59 20.90
C MET A 192 36.21 13.32 21.42
N PHE A 193 35.18 12.87 20.70
CA PHE A 193 34.46 11.64 21.00
C PHE A 193 35.01 10.50 20.14
N GLU A 194 35.50 9.46 20.83
CA GLU A 194 35.91 8.22 20.16
C GLU A 194 34.78 7.21 20.20
N PHE A 195 34.58 6.50 19.11
CA PHE A 195 33.51 5.53 18.93
C PHE A 195 34.01 4.27 18.20
N SER A 196 33.31 3.16 18.41
CA SER A 196 33.66 1.88 17.82
C SER A 196 33.56 1.91 16.28
N GLY A 197 34.52 1.26 15.62
CA GLY A 197 34.55 1.14 14.16
C GLY A 197 34.94 2.40 13.40
N LYS A 198 35.45 3.43 14.06
CA LYS A 198 35.93 4.67 13.43
C LYS A 198 36.89 4.40 12.27
N GLU A 199 37.88 3.54 12.46
CA GLU A 199 38.86 3.16 11.42
C GLU A 199 38.17 2.45 10.23
N THR A 200 37.17 1.61 10.52
CA THR A 200 36.38 0.90 9.49
C THR A 200 35.58 1.88 8.64
N ILE A 201 34.94 2.85 9.27
CA ILE A 201 34.16 3.88 8.60
C ILE A 201 35.09 4.81 7.81
N GLN A 202 36.19 5.27 8.42
CA GLN A 202 37.17 6.12 7.77
C GLN A 202 37.97 5.45 6.64
N SER A 203 37.77 4.14 6.44
CA SER A 203 38.30 3.45 5.24
C SER A 203 37.54 3.76 3.96
N ASP A 204 36.47 4.57 4.05
CA ASP A 204 35.71 5.11 2.94
C ASP A 204 35.36 6.61 3.17
N ILE A 205 34.83 7.25 2.18
CA ILE A 205 34.39 8.66 2.24
C ILE A 205 32.99 8.73 2.83
N VAL A 206 32.83 9.48 3.91
CA VAL A 206 31.50 9.76 4.48
C VAL A 206 30.80 10.84 3.65
N LYS A 207 29.54 10.57 3.28
CA LYS A 207 28.72 11.46 2.45
C LYS A 207 27.58 12.12 3.22
N ALA A 208 27.00 11.40 4.16
CA ALA A 208 25.86 11.88 4.93
C ALA A 208 25.83 11.24 6.32
N ILE A 209 25.33 11.98 7.30
CA ILE A 209 25.11 11.51 8.65
C ILE A 209 23.72 11.98 9.10
N ILE A 210 23.01 11.12 9.80
CA ILE A 210 21.73 11.46 10.45
C ILE A 210 21.51 10.59 11.69
N ASP A 211 20.85 11.13 12.71
CA ASP A 211 20.32 10.33 13.83
C ASP A 211 18.87 9.87 13.52
N ASP A 212 18.51 8.69 13.94
CA ASP A 212 17.16 8.15 13.76
C ASP A 212 16.18 8.56 14.88
N GLY A 213 16.66 9.23 15.92
CA GLY A 213 15.91 9.59 17.11
C GLY A 213 15.76 8.43 18.12
N ASN A 214 16.22 7.23 17.79
CA ASN A 214 16.12 6.01 18.61
C ASN A 214 17.49 5.61 19.22
N GLY A 215 18.48 6.53 19.16
CA GLY A 215 19.82 6.32 19.67
C GLY A 215 20.76 5.62 18.70
N ASN A 216 20.48 5.68 17.40
CA ASN A 216 21.39 5.21 16.38
C ASN A 216 21.81 6.38 15.47
N ILE A 217 23.10 6.39 15.13
CA ILE A 217 23.68 7.30 14.13
C ILE A 217 23.89 6.52 12.83
N TRP A 218 23.22 6.97 11.78
CA TRP A 218 23.34 6.40 10.43
C TRP A 218 24.42 7.17 9.68
N ILE A 219 25.40 6.48 9.14
CA ILE A 219 26.56 7.03 8.44
C ILE A 219 26.60 6.43 7.03
N GLY A 220 26.27 7.25 6.04
CA GLY A 220 26.29 6.88 4.64
C GLY A 220 27.65 7.11 4.02
N THR A 221 28.15 6.11 3.29
CA THR A 221 29.46 6.13 2.67
C THR A 221 29.40 6.09 1.14
N ASN A 222 30.52 6.44 0.54
CA ASN A 222 30.62 6.53 -0.93
C ASN A 222 30.60 5.16 -1.61
N SER A 223 31.05 4.07 -0.97
CA SER A 223 31.18 2.77 -1.64
C SER A 223 30.83 1.55 -0.78
N LYS A 224 30.74 1.72 0.53
CA LYS A 224 30.51 0.62 1.46
C LYS A 224 29.08 0.54 2.01
N GLY A 225 28.15 1.42 1.58
CA GLY A 225 26.79 1.44 2.07
C GLY A 225 26.65 2.26 3.34
N ILE A 226 25.93 1.72 4.33
CA ILE A 226 25.51 2.43 5.53
C ILE A 226 26.09 1.73 6.76
N TYR A 227 26.70 2.49 7.64
CA TYR A 227 27.03 2.05 8.99
C TYR A 227 26.03 2.65 9.98
N ILE A 228 25.57 1.85 10.91
CA ILE A 228 24.69 2.28 12.00
C ILE A 228 25.42 2.05 13.30
N LEU A 229 25.71 3.14 13.97
CA LEU A 229 26.34 3.14 15.29
C LEU A 229 25.24 3.29 16.35
N ASN A 230 25.08 2.27 17.19
CA ASN A 230 24.19 2.38 18.35
C ASN A 230 24.92 3.05 19.49
N GLU A 231 24.40 4.18 19.94
CA GLU A 231 25.08 5.04 20.93
C GLU A 231 25.12 4.43 22.34
N GLN A 232 24.16 3.58 22.68
CA GLN A 232 24.07 2.98 24.04
C GLN A 232 24.96 1.75 24.19
N THR A 233 25.05 0.95 23.14
CA THR A 233 25.79 -0.32 23.16
C THR A 233 27.16 -0.23 22.52
N ASP A 234 27.48 0.91 21.90
CA ASP A 234 28.67 1.13 21.06
C ASP A 234 28.87 0.02 20.02
N ASN A 235 27.75 -0.52 19.51
CA ASN A 235 27.75 -1.57 18.51
C ASN A 235 27.61 -0.96 17.12
N LEU A 236 28.44 -1.44 16.19
CA LEU A 236 28.44 -1.01 14.79
C LEU A 236 27.77 -2.07 13.91
N MET A 237 26.65 -1.71 13.30
CA MET A 237 25.98 -2.53 12.29
C MET A 237 26.35 -2.01 10.88
N HIS A 238 26.48 -2.91 9.92
CA HIS A 238 26.80 -2.57 8.54
C HIS A 238 25.72 -3.06 7.60
N ILE A 239 25.10 -2.13 6.86
CA ILE A 239 24.12 -2.40 5.83
C ILE A 239 24.75 -2.13 4.47
N HIS A 240 24.73 -3.12 3.62
CA HIS A 240 25.24 -3.03 2.25
C HIS A 240 24.32 -3.73 1.27
N ARG A 241 24.48 -3.41 -0.01
CA ARG A 241 23.73 -4.06 -1.06
C ARG A 241 24.06 -5.56 -1.11
N ASP A 242 23.03 -6.38 -1.04
CA ASP A 242 23.09 -7.82 -1.26
C ASP A 242 22.20 -8.17 -2.46
N SER A 243 22.80 -8.62 -3.56
CA SER A 243 22.09 -8.96 -4.79
C SER A 243 21.17 -10.19 -4.66
N GLY A 244 21.40 -11.01 -3.65
CA GLY A 244 20.61 -12.20 -3.35
C GLY A 244 19.42 -11.93 -2.42
N THR A 245 19.32 -10.73 -1.87
CA THR A 245 18.25 -10.37 -0.92
C THR A 245 17.36 -9.30 -1.54
N PRO A 246 16.10 -9.63 -1.89
CA PRO A 246 15.11 -8.63 -2.27
C PRO A 246 14.98 -7.59 -1.15
N PHE A 247 14.72 -6.34 -1.52
CA PHE A 247 14.63 -5.21 -0.58
C PHE A 247 15.93 -4.89 0.18
N SER A 248 17.08 -5.41 -0.23
CA SER A 248 18.36 -4.90 0.24
C SER A 248 18.60 -3.49 -0.30
N LEU A 249 19.57 -2.79 0.26
CA LEU A 249 19.96 -1.45 -0.20
C LEU A 249 20.18 -1.44 -1.72
N SER A 250 19.56 -0.50 -2.43
CA SER A 250 19.64 -0.42 -3.89
C SER A 250 21.07 -0.18 -4.40
N SER A 251 21.88 0.54 -3.63
CA SER A 251 23.27 0.87 -3.96
C SER A 251 24.10 1.10 -2.69
N ASN A 252 25.39 0.73 -2.75
CA ASN A 252 26.34 1.07 -1.68
C ASN A 252 26.83 2.53 -1.75
N HIS A 253 26.52 3.26 -2.82
CA HIS A 253 26.91 4.66 -3.00
C HIS A 253 25.83 5.59 -2.43
N ILE A 254 25.97 5.91 -1.14
CA ILE A 254 25.01 6.77 -0.45
C ILE A 254 25.38 8.24 -0.67
N ASN A 255 24.38 9.08 -0.86
CA ASN A 255 24.55 10.50 -1.10
C ASN A 255 23.91 11.39 -0.04
N SER A 256 22.72 11.02 0.45
CA SER A 256 21.98 11.82 1.42
C SER A 256 21.04 10.96 2.25
N PHE A 257 20.69 11.47 3.43
CA PHE A 257 19.62 10.98 4.28
C PHE A 257 18.59 12.08 4.53
N TYR A 258 17.38 11.67 4.71
CA TYR A 258 16.31 12.53 5.20
C TYR A 258 15.32 11.69 6.01
N LYS A 259 15.02 12.11 7.23
CA LYS A 259 13.99 11.51 8.07
C LYS A 259 12.76 12.39 8.02
N ASP A 260 11.63 11.81 7.62
CA ASP A 260 10.38 12.56 7.55
C ASP A 260 9.60 12.50 8.89
N ASN A 261 8.46 13.18 8.91
CA ASN A 261 7.60 13.25 10.10
C ASN A 261 6.74 11.98 10.33
N GLN A 262 6.88 10.97 9.46
CA GLN A 262 6.27 9.65 9.63
C GLN A 262 7.31 8.61 10.10
N ASP A 263 8.49 9.07 10.52
CA ASP A 263 9.63 8.24 10.90
C ASP A 263 10.14 7.32 9.77
N ILE A 264 9.91 7.72 8.53
CA ILE A 264 10.51 7.06 7.38
C ILE A 264 11.87 7.70 7.11
N LEU A 265 12.92 6.88 7.07
CA LEU A 265 14.26 7.31 6.67
C LEU A 265 14.44 7.10 5.17
N TRP A 266 14.60 8.20 4.45
CA TRP A 266 14.88 8.24 3.03
C TRP A 266 16.38 8.24 2.78
N VAL A 267 16.81 7.40 1.85
CA VAL A 267 18.23 7.19 1.52
C VAL A 267 18.43 7.52 0.05
N GLY A 268 19.02 8.67 -0.23
CA GLY A 268 19.40 9.07 -1.59
C GLY A 268 20.68 8.35 -2.01
N THR A 269 20.66 7.71 -3.18
CA THR A 269 21.84 7.05 -3.76
C THR A 269 22.36 7.78 -4.98
N THR A 270 23.61 7.54 -5.35
CA THR A 270 24.24 8.28 -6.45
C THR A 270 23.65 7.94 -7.83
N LYS A 271 23.22 6.69 -8.06
CA LYS A 271 22.78 6.22 -9.40
C LYS A 271 21.56 5.30 -9.39
N GLN A 272 21.09 4.85 -8.23
CA GLN A 272 20.01 3.86 -8.13
C GLN A 272 18.74 4.44 -7.53
N GLY A 273 18.56 5.76 -7.65
CA GLY A 273 17.39 6.47 -7.14
C GLY A 273 17.40 6.60 -5.62
N VAL A 274 16.24 6.44 -5.03
CA VAL A 274 16.01 6.60 -3.58
C VAL A 274 15.48 5.30 -3.01
N ALA A 275 16.04 4.87 -1.88
CA ALA A 275 15.49 3.83 -1.03
C ALA A 275 14.88 4.48 0.22
N PHE A 276 13.99 3.79 0.89
CA PHE A 276 13.49 4.23 2.20
C PHE A 276 13.28 3.03 3.13
N THR A 277 13.25 3.31 4.42
CA THR A 277 12.89 2.34 5.45
C THR A 277 12.04 3.00 6.51
N ASP A 278 11.03 2.29 6.99
CA ASP A 278 10.23 2.71 8.13
C ASP A 278 10.98 2.35 9.41
N LEU A 279 11.38 3.35 10.19
CA LEU A 279 12.12 3.18 11.45
C LEU A 279 11.24 2.59 12.57
N ASN A 280 9.93 2.69 12.45
CA ASN A 280 8.98 2.14 13.41
C ASN A 280 8.65 0.66 13.12
N ASN A 281 8.96 0.18 11.92
CA ASN A 281 8.69 -1.20 11.55
C ASN A 281 9.78 -2.14 12.07
N THR A 282 9.83 -2.31 13.38
CA THR A 282 10.73 -3.24 14.07
C THR A 282 10.06 -4.56 14.45
N ALA A 283 8.80 -4.74 14.02
CA ALA A 283 7.98 -5.89 14.37
C ALA A 283 8.48 -7.20 13.75
N PHE A 284 9.16 -7.12 12.60
CA PHE A 284 9.56 -8.27 11.80
C PHE A 284 11.09 -8.42 11.76
N GLU A 285 11.57 -9.58 12.22
CA GLU A 285 12.99 -9.91 12.16
C GLU A 285 13.18 -11.20 11.35
N ILE A 286 14.01 -11.14 10.31
CA ILE A 286 14.36 -12.30 9.50
C ILE A 286 15.59 -12.97 10.10
N CYS A 287 15.37 -14.15 10.65
CA CYS A 287 16.42 -14.95 11.28
C CYS A 287 16.93 -16.03 10.32
N LYS A 288 18.25 -16.07 10.11
CA LYS A 288 18.89 -17.15 9.34
C LYS A 288 19.08 -18.38 10.21
N THR A 289 18.87 -19.56 9.64
CA THR A 289 19.14 -20.83 10.31
C THR A 289 20.61 -21.25 10.10
N PRO A 290 21.21 -22.02 11.04
CA PRO A 290 22.58 -22.48 10.90
C PRO A 290 22.85 -23.27 9.62
N GLU A 291 21.87 -24.07 9.20
CA GLU A 291 21.99 -25.00 8.08
C GLU A 291 21.41 -24.44 6.76
N GLN A 292 20.73 -23.29 6.80
CA GLN A 292 20.03 -22.68 5.64
C GLN A 292 19.04 -23.64 4.95
N GLU A 293 18.44 -24.54 5.74
CA GLU A 293 17.48 -25.55 5.30
C GLU A 293 16.05 -25.16 5.72
N ASP A 294 15.08 -25.86 5.13
CA ASP A 294 13.66 -25.65 5.40
C ASP A 294 13.30 -26.02 6.84
N ILE A 295 12.67 -25.10 7.53
CA ILE A 295 12.18 -25.34 8.88
C ILE A 295 10.77 -25.92 8.80
N SER A 296 10.58 -27.11 9.32
CA SER A 296 9.31 -27.84 9.31
C SER A 296 8.49 -27.65 10.58
N CYS A 297 9.13 -27.45 11.72
CA CYS A 297 8.44 -27.27 13.01
C CYS A 297 9.30 -26.51 14.03
N PHE A 298 8.61 -25.92 15.01
CA PHE A 298 9.18 -25.29 16.20
C PHE A 298 8.52 -25.81 17.46
N GLN A 299 9.29 -25.97 18.53
CA GLN A 299 8.77 -26.24 19.86
C GLN A 299 9.75 -25.76 20.94
N GLU A 300 9.24 -25.12 21.99
CA GLU A 300 10.03 -24.86 23.19
C GLU A 300 9.95 -26.01 24.19
N ASP A 301 11.09 -26.40 24.76
CA ASP A 301 11.14 -27.34 25.89
C ASP A 301 10.78 -26.63 27.22
N ARG A 302 10.74 -27.42 28.31
CA ARG A 302 10.47 -26.89 29.66
C ARG A 302 11.49 -25.88 30.14
N ASN A 303 12.71 -25.93 29.64
CA ASN A 303 13.82 -25.04 30.03
C ASN A 303 13.82 -23.73 29.24
N GLY A 304 12.96 -23.59 28.22
CA GLY A 304 12.88 -22.46 27.33
C GLY A 304 13.89 -22.50 26.18
N ASN A 305 14.45 -23.67 25.89
CA ASN A 305 15.25 -23.86 24.69
C ASN A 305 14.32 -24.08 23.50
N LEU A 306 14.61 -23.45 22.37
CA LEU A 306 13.84 -23.55 21.14
C LEU A 306 14.41 -24.68 20.27
N TRP A 307 13.57 -25.65 19.99
CA TRP A 307 13.85 -26.74 19.06
C TRP A 307 13.29 -26.42 17.67
N LEU A 308 14.12 -26.61 16.66
CA LEU A 308 13.80 -26.46 15.25
C LEU A 308 13.97 -27.81 14.57
N GLY A 309 12.95 -28.28 13.87
CA GLY A 309 13.05 -29.44 12.99
C GLY A 309 13.34 -28.98 11.56
N PHE A 310 14.24 -29.68 10.89
CA PHE A 310 14.61 -29.42 9.50
C PHE A 310 14.15 -30.53 8.57
N ASP A 311 13.83 -30.14 7.34
CA ASP A 311 13.56 -31.07 6.25
C ASP A 311 14.88 -31.52 5.60
N GLY A 312 15.56 -32.43 6.27
CA GLY A 312 16.81 -33.07 5.76
C GLY A 312 18.05 -32.90 6.62
N LYS A 313 18.05 -32.02 7.64
CA LYS A 313 19.25 -31.79 8.51
C LYS A 313 19.09 -32.20 9.95
N GLY A 314 17.97 -32.79 10.32
CA GLY A 314 17.69 -33.25 11.69
C GLY A 314 17.10 -32.15 12.55
N LEU A 315 17.66 -31.95 13.73
CA LEU A 315 17.19 -30.98 14.74
C LEU A 315 18.26 -29.94 15.08
N ALA A 316 17.82 -28.75 15.36
CA ALA A 316 18.62 -27.75 16.09
C ALA A 316 17.93 -27.42 17.41
N CYS A 317 18.71 -27.33 18.47
CA CYS A 317 18.29 -26.78 19.76
C CYS A 317 19.01 -25.46 20.00
N TYR A 318 18.27 -24.37 20.08
CA TYR A 318 18.78 -23.07 20.44
C TYR A 318 18.75 -22.89 21.95
N ASP A 319 19.92 -22.83 22.56
CA ASP A 319 20.06 -22.48 23.97
C ASP A 319 19.93 -20.96 24.15
N SER A 320 18.81 -20.53 24.75
CA SER A 320 18.53 -19.11 24.96
C SER A 320 19.50 -18.43 25.94
N LYS A 321 20.18 -19.18 26.80
CA LYS A 321 21.16 -18.67 27.78
C LYS A 321 22.53 -18.50 27.13
N GLN A 322 22.97 -19.47 26.35
CA GLN A 322 24.28 -19.45 25.68
C GLN A 322 24.22 -18.75 24.30
N LYS A 323 23.04 -18.47 23.79
CA LYS A 323 22.78 -17.87 22.48
C LYS A 323 23.45 -18.62 21.32
N ASN A 324 23.47 -19.94 21.40
CA ASN A 324 24.07 -20.80 20.38
C ASN A 324 23.13 -21.96 20.00
N TYR A 325 23.37 -22.55 18.83
CA TYR A 325 22.65 -23.72 18.32
C TYR A 325 23.49 -24.97 18.54
N LYS A 326 22.84 -26.04 19.01
CA LYS A 326 23.35 -27.41 19.01
C LYS A 326 22.61 -28.23 17.97
N LEU A 327 23.33 -28.78 17.02
CA LEU A 327 22.76 -29.56 15.92
C LEU A 327 22.80 -31.06 16.21
N PHE A 328 21.71 -31.77 15.87
CA PHE A 328 21.55 -33.19 16.01
C PHE A 328 21.10 -33.80 14.69
N ASN A 329 21.84 -34.82 14.22
CA ASN A 329 21.53 -35.55 13.00
C ASN A 329 21.89 -37.02 13.17
N THR A 330 21.57 -37.85 12.19
CA THR A 330 21.82 -39.30 12.21
C THR A 330 23.31 -39.67 12.33
N HIS A 331 24.24 -38.75 12.11
CA HIS A 331 25.66 -38.98 12.20
C HIS A 331 26.23 -38.67 13.61
N ASN A 332 25.62 -37.72 14.31
CA ASN A 332 26.12 -37.25 15.61
C ASN A 332 25.20 -37.54 16.78
N SER A 333 24.07 -38.16 16.55
CA SER A 333 23.06 -38.49 17.56
C SER A 333 22.25 -39.73 17.20
N ASN A 334 21.38 -40.17 18.13
CA ASN A 334 20.51 -41.32 17.92
C ASN A 334 19.15 -40.97 17.32
N ILE A 335 19.05 -39.87 16.59
CA ILE A 335 17.78 -39.59 15.89
C ILE A 335 17.60 -40.56 14.72
N PRO A 336 16.37 -41.05 14.51
CA PRO A 336 16.14 -42.12 13.51
C PRO A 336 16.12 -41.58 12.07
N SER A 337 15.92 -40.28 11.89
CA SER A 337 15.88 -39.62 10.56
C SER A 337 16.31 -38.18 10.65
N ASN A 338 16.87 -37.64 9.56
CA ASN A 338 17.18 -36.23 9.39
C ASN A 338 15.98 -35.40 8.89
N LEU A 339 14.91 -36.07 8.46
CA LEU A 339 13.67 -35.43 7.99
C LEU A 339 12.70 -35.30 9.16
N ILE A 340 12.78 -34.24 9.90
CA ILE A 340 11.92 -33.95 11.05
C ILE A 340 10.75 -33.11 10.61
N ILE A 341 9.54 -33.59 10.81
CA ILE A 341 8.32 -32.95 10.30
C ILE A 341 7.29 -32.56 11.37
N GLY A 342 7.52 -32.94 12.62
CA GLY A 342 6.64 -32.60 13.74
C GLY A 342 7.41 -32.55 15.05
N SER A 343 6.95 -31.73 15.99
CA SER A 343 7.44 -31.63 17.36
C SER A 343 6.29 -31.37 18.32
N TYR A 344 6.38 -31.89 19.51
CA TYR A 344 5.34 -31.77 20.53
C TYR A 344 5.89 -31.88 21.94
N LEU A 345 5.52 -30.99 22.82
CA LEU A 345 5.81 -31.06 24.24
C LEU A 345 4.57 -31.57 24.97
N ASP A 346 4.61 -32.79 25.49
CA ASP A 346 3.46 -33.40 26.18
C ASP A 346 3.21 -32.75 27.57
N SER A 347 2.06 -33.01 28.13
CA SER A 347 1.65 -32.51 29.46
C SER A 347 2.58 -32.95 30.59
N LYS A 348 3.34 -34.02 30.41
CA LYS A 348 4.38 -34.55 31.35
C LYS A 348 5.72 -33.82 31.13
N GLY A 349 5.86 -33.04 30.02
CA GLY A 349 7.05 -32.27 29.64
C GLY A 349 8.12 -33.07 28.92
N LYS A 350 7.72 -34.16 28.32
CA LYS A 350 8.54 -34.93 27.44
C LYS A 350 8.47 -34.35 26.04
N MET A 351 9.61 -34.21 25.43
CA MET A 351 9.73 -33.65 24.09
C MET A 351 9.65 -34.76 23.06
N TRP A 352 8.62 -34.75 22.24
CA TRP A 352 8.35 -35.70 21.17
C TRP A 352 8.66 -35.12 19.82
N PHE A 353 9.16 -35.95 18.93
CA PHE A 353 9.43 -35.56 17.53
C PHE A 353 8.83 -36.62 16.59
N GLY A 354 8.28 -36.13 15.51
CA GLY A 354 7.82 -36.93 14.40
C GLY A 354 8.72 -36.76 13.19
N SER A 355 9.00 -37.83 12.50
CA SER A 355 9.89 -37.83 11.37
C SER A 355 9.30 -38.50 10.15
N TYR A 356 9.89 -38.24 9.01
CA TYR A 356 9.66 -38.98 7.78
C TYR A 356 10.64 -40.17 7.73
N GLY A 357 10.11 -41.37 7.64
CA GLY A 357 10.88 -42.61 7.55
C GLY A 357 11.48 -43.13 8.86
N GLY A 358 11.43 -42.34 9.96
CA GLY A 358 11.99 -42.74 11.26
C GLY A 358 10.93 -42.85 12.37
N GLY A 359 9.65 -42.65 12.05
CA GLY A 359 8.57 -42.77 13.04
C GLY A 359 8.58 -41.66 14.07
N ILE A 360 8.15 -42.03 15.28
CA ILE A 360 8.11 -41.15 16.46
C ILE A 360 9.26 -41.47 17.42
N PHE A 361 9.87 -40.45 17.98
CA PHE A 361 10.93 -40.56 18.99
C PHE A 361 10.84 -39.41 19.99
N TYR A 362 11.58 -39.50 21.09
CA TYR A 362 11.57 -38.46 22.13
C TYR A 362 12.97 -38.19 22.64
N GLU A 363 13.12 -36.97 23.19
CA GLU A 363 14.33 -36.54 23.87
C GLU A 363 14.22 -36.79 25.38
N GLN A 364 15.30 -37.24 25.97
CA GLN A 364 15.48 -37.35 27.42
C GLN A 364 16.96 -37.15 27.78
N ASN A 365 17.25 -36.11 28.55
CA ASN A 365 18.61 -35.78 29.03
C ASN A 365 19.64 -35.64 27.90
N GLY A 366 19.30 -35.06 26.78
CA GLY A 366 20.19 -34.86 25.64
C GLY A 366 20.40 -36.12 24.76
N THR A 367 19.65 -37.18 25.02
CA THR A 367 19.69 -38.41 24.25
C THR A 367 18.31 -38.66 23.61
N PHE A 368 18.30 -39.19 22.39
CA PHE A 368 17.09 -39.50 21.66
C PHE A 368 16.77 -40.98 21.68
N PHE A 369 15.50 -41.32 21.89
CA PHE A 369 15.00 -42.70 21.99
C PHE A 369 13.87 -42.89 20.99
N PRO A 370 14.02 -43.77 19.99
CA PRO A 370 12.94 -44.18 19.13
C PRO A 370 11.83 -44.89 19.96
N PHE A 371 10.57 -44.72 19.54
CA PHE A 371 9.45 -45.41 20.16
C PHE A 371 9.21 -46.75 19.47
N GLU A 372 9.83 -47.81 19.98
CA GLU A 372 9.93 -49.16 19.37
C GLU A 372 8.65 -50.03 19.52
N GLN A 373 7.63 -49.59 20.27
CA GLN A 373 6.45 -50.41 20.55
C GLN A 373 5.47 -50.50 19.36
N ILE A 374 5.71 -49.80 18.28
CA ILE A 374 4.88 -49.86 17.08
C ILE A 374 5.45 -50.90 16.14
N LEU A 375 4.74 -52.04 15.99
CA LEU A 375 5.15 -53.21 15.20
C LEU A 375 5.22 -52.97 13.67
N GLU A 376 4.60 -51.88 13.14
CA GLU A 376 4.69 -51.43 11.75
C GLU A 376 5.37 -50.08 11.71
N PRO A 377 6.29 -49.83 10.77
CA PRO A 377 6.97 -48.51 10.69
C PRO A 377 5.96 -47.42 10.34
N ILE A 378 5.65 -46.59 11.33
CA ILE A 378 4.88 -45.37 11.10
C ILE A 378 5.80 -44.35 10.38
N GLU A 379 5.76 -44.36 9.07
CA GLU A 379 6.78 -43.65 8.28
C GLU A 379 6.63 -42.11 8.25
N TYR A 380 5.43 -41.58 8.48
CA TYR A 380 5.13 -40.16 8.25
C TYR A 380 4.40 -39.56 9.44
N VAL A 381 5.11 -39.32 10.53
CA VAL A 381 4.51 -38.72 11.74
C VAL A 381 4.68 -37.21 11.72
N ARG A 382 3.57 -36.50 11.61
CA ARG A 382 3.57 -35.04 11.63
C ARG A 382 2.97 -34.47 12.89
N HIS A 383 1.82 -34.98 13.33
CA HIS A 383 1.06 -34.41 14.43
C HIS A 383 0.99 -35.37 15.60
N ILE A 384 1.28 -34.81 16.77
CA ILE A 384 1.27 -35.51 18.05
C ILE A 384 0.46 -34.66 19.02
N ALA A 385 -0.42 -35.28 19.79
CA ALA A 385 -1.17 -34.62 20.84
C ALA A 385 -1.36 -35.58 22.01
N ASP A 386 -1.46 -35.11 23.23
CA ASP A 386 -1.88 -35.92 24.37
C ASP A 386 -3.25 -35.48 24.89
N ASP A 387 -3.97 -36.39 25.49
CA ASP A 387 -5.25 -36.11 26.11
C ASP A 387 -5.15 -36.11 27.65
N LYS A 388 -6.19 -35.62 28.33
CA LYS A 388 -6.22 -35.54 29.78
C LYS A 388 -6.15 -36.91 30.49
N TYR A 389 -6.31 -37.99 29.76
CA TYR A 389 -6.18 -39.38 30.28
C TYR A 389 -4.74 -39.92 30.13
N GLY A 390 -3.86 -39.09 29.52
CA GLY A 390 -2.46 -39.40 29.26
C GLY A 390 -2.22 -40.33 28.07
N ASN A 391 -3.20 -40.50 27.19
CA ASN A 391 -2.99 -41.18 25.93
C ASN A 391 -2.29 -40.23 24.94
N LEU A 392 -1.35 -40.78 24.16
CA LEU A 392 -0.67 -40.08 23.09
C LEU A 392 -1.35 -40.42 21.77
N TRP A 393 -1.76 -39.38 21.05
CA TRP A 393 -2.39 -39.47 19.75
C TRP A 393 -1.40 -39.06 18.68
N VAL A 394 -1.27 -39.90 17.66
CA VAL A 394 -0.27 -39.71 16.58
C VAL A 394 -0.97 -39.74 15.25
N GLY A 395 -0.94 -38.60 14.56
CA GLY A 395 -1.48 -38.43 13.22
C GLY A 395 -0.42 -38.69 12.16
N THR A 396 -0.76 -39.50 11.18
CA THR A 396 0.13 -39.89 10.09
C THR A 396 -0.47 -39.47 8.74
N PHE A 397 0.38 -39.30 7.78
CA PHE A 397 -0.10 -38.90 6.44
C PHE A 397 -0.64 -40.08 5.62
N MET A 398 -0.23 -41.34 5.90
CA MET A 398 -0.61 -42.48 5.08
C MET A 398 -1.27 -43.61 5.86
N HIS A 399 -1.11 -43.66 7.18
CA HIS A 399 -1.51 -44.80 8.00
C HIS A 399 -2.64 -44.50 8.99
N GLY A 400 -3.26 -43.33 8.90
CA GLY A 400 -4.37 -42.93 9.77
C GLY A 400 -3.92 -42.36 11.11
N LEU A 401 -4.79 -42.49 12.11
CA LEU A 401 -4.59 -42.01 13.47
C LEU A 401 -4.28 -43.18 14.41
N TYR A 402 -3.24 -43.03 15.22
CA TYR A 402 -2.87 -43.95 16.27
C TYR A 402 -3.14 -43.37 17.66
N CYS A 403 -3.60 -44.20 18.56
CA CYS A 403 -3.70 -43.91 19.99
C CYS A 403 -2.80 -44.86 20.77
N ILE A 404 -1.90 -44.33 21.55
CA ILE A 404 -1.02 -45.04 22.47
C ILE A 404 -1.52 -44.76 23.88
N ASP A 405 -2.10 -45.71 24.57
CA ASP A 405 -2.60 -45.50 25.92
C ASP A 405 -1.45 -45.48 26.96
N ASN A 406 -1.79 -45.09 28.20
CA ASN A 406 -0.81 -45.10 29.29
C ASN A 406 -0.17 -46.46 29.59
N GLY A 407 -0.78 -47.55 29.15
CA GLY A 407 -0.26 -48.93 29.28
C GLY A 407 0.61 -49.33 28.08
N GLY A 408 0.78 -48.45 27.08
CA GLY A 408 1.52 -48.73 25.86
C GLY A 408 0.72 -49.52 24.82
N LYS A 409 -0.58 -49.77 25.02
CA LYS A 409 -1.42 -50.43 24.03
C LYS A 409 -1.73 -49.47 22.88
N ILE A 410 -1.55 -49.94 21.65
CA ILE A 410 -1.77 -49.18 20.44
C ILE A 410 -3.11 -49.52 19.82
N THR A 411 -3.88 -48.50 19.44
CA THR A 411 -5.13 -48.64 18.69
C THR A 411 -5.06 -47.73 17.47
N SER A 412 -5.38 -48.22 16.29
CA SER A 412 -5.39 -47.48 15.05
C SER A 412 -6.79 -47.18 14.55
N TYR A 413 -6.97 -46.02 13.93
CA TYR A 413 -8.19 -45.59 13.25
C TYR A 413 -7.81 -45.27 11.81
N THR A 414 -8.34 -46.07 10.89
CA THR A 414 -8.05 -45.95 9.45
C THR A 414 -9.36 -45.88 8.67
N LYS A 415 -9.28 -45.59 7.39
CA LYS A 415 -10.46 -45.60 6.51
C LYS A 415 -11.09 -47.00 6.38
N GLU A 416 -10.32 -48.07 6.67
CA GLU A 416 -10.77 -49.44 6.62
C GLU A 416 -11.52 -49.90 7.88
N ASN A 417 -11.22 -49.31 9.05
CA ASN A 417 -11.77 -49.73 10.34
C ASN A 417 -12.58 -48.65 11.06
N SER A 418 -12.73 -47.45 10.44
CA SER A 418 -13.41 -46.30 11.06
C SER A 418 -14.25 -45.50 10.03
N CYS A 419 -14.84 -44.41 10.45
CA CYS A 419 -15.60 -43.51 9.55
C CYS A 419 -14.72 -42.50 8.79
N LEU A 420 -13.39 -42.61 8.85
CA LEU A 420 -12.49 -41.76 8.09
C LEU A 420 -12.60 -42.05 6.59
N TYR A 421 -12.65 -41.01 5.76
CA TYR A 421 -12.60 -41.19 4.30
C TYR A 421 -11.18 -41.34 3.76
N THR A 422 -10.18 -40.97 4.54
CA THR A 422 -8.76 -41.02 4.16
C THR A 422 -7.87 -41.35 5.37
N ASN A 423 -6.74 -41.96 5.10
CA ASN A 423 -5.68 -42.17 6.11
C ASN A 423 -4.74 -40.96 6.25
N ALA A 424 -4.93 -39.92 5.44
CA ALA A 424 -4.10 -38.71 5.47
C ALA A 424 -4.59 -37.75 6.56
N ILE A 425 -3.99 -37.86 7.74
CA ILE A 425 -4.22 -36.93 8.85
C ILE A 425 -3.32 -35.71 8.65
N THR A 426 -3.94 -34.57 8.62
CA THR A 426 -3.23 -33.31 8.36
C THR A 426 -2.94 -32.52 9.64
N ASP A 427 -3.80 -32.62 10.67
CA ASP A 427 -3.56 -31.96 11.96
C ASP A 427 -4.39 -32.59 13.09
N LEU A 428 -3.95 -32.36 14.34
CA LEU A 428 -4.61 -32.83 15.54
C LEU A 428 -4.66 -31.72 16.60
N VAL A 429 -5.85 -31.48 17.15
CA VAL A 429 -6.03 -30.53 18.26
C VAL A 429 -6.94 -31.13 19.32
N TYR A 430 -6.46 -31.17 20.55
CA TYR A 430 -7.23 -31.69 21.69
C TYR A 430 -7.94 -30.57 22.44
N SER A 431 -9.24 -30.72 22.65
CA SER A 431 -10.09 -29.87 23.48
C SER A 431 -10.31 -30.55 24.85
N SER A 432 -9.64 -30.06 25.89
CA SER A 432 -9.73 -30.58 27.25
C SER A 432 -11.12 -30.44 27.85
N ASP A 433 -11.83 -29.36 27.51
CA ASP A 433 -13.13 -28.98 28.06
C ASP A 433 -14.22 -30.01 27.74
N HIS A 434 -14.13 -30.55 26.53
CA HIS A 434 -15.12 -31.52 26.05
C HIS A 434 -14.55 -32.94 25.87
N ALA A 435 -13.28 -33.17 26.23
CA ALA A 435 -12.54 -34.41 25.97
C ALA A 435 -12.62 -34.86 24.50
N MET A 436 -12.56 -33.90 23.60
CA MET A 436 -12.67 -34.10 22.16
C MET A 436 -11.32 -33.91 21.49
N LEU A 437 -10.96 -34.85 20.62
CA LEU A 437 -9.84 -34.65 19.70
C LEU A 437 -10.40 -34.29 18.32
N TYR A 438 -10.03 -33.10 17.81
CA TYR A 438 -10.34 -32.68 16.45
C TYR A 438 -9.25 -33.17 15.52
N ILE A 439 -9.67 -33.75 14.40
CA ILE A 439 -8.81 -34.44 13.46
C ILE A 439 -9.04 -33.82 12.09
N GLY A 440 -8.05 -33.06 11.65
CA GLY A 440 -7.98 -32.54 10.28
C GLY A 440 -7.53 -33.62 9.33
N THR A 441 -8.17 -33.69 8.18
CA THR A 441 -7.78 -34.61 7.10
C THR A 441 -7.77 -33.92 5.76
N SER A 442 -7.19 -34.56 4.76
CA SER A 442 -7.25 -34.05 3.39
C SER A 442 -8.66 -34.02 2.80
N THR A 443 -9.65 -34.60 3.46
CA THR A 443 -11.03 -34.74 2.98
C THR A 443 -12.10 -34.24 3.95
N GLY A 444 -11.73 -33.71 5.11
CA GLY A 444 -12.68 -33.16 6.05
C GLY A 444 -12.20 -33.10 7.49
N LEU A 445 -13.03 -32.54 8.35
CA LEU A 445 -12.81 -32.42 9.78
C LEU A 445 -13.61 -33.49 10.52
N TYR A 446 -12.97 -34.15 11.46
CA TYR A 446 -13.57 -35.17 12.33
C TYR A 446 -13.39 -34.82 13.79
N GLU A 447 -14.29 -35.31 14.64
CA GLU A 447 -14.26 -35.21 16.08
C GLU A 447 -14.22 -36.63 16.70
N LEU A 448 -13.32 -36.86 17.66
CA LEU A 448 -13.21 -38.08 18.39
C LEU A 448 -13.34 -37.79 19.88
N ASN A 449 -14.33 -38.42 20.51
CA ASN A 449 -14.43 -38.34 21.96
C ASN A 449 -13.39 -39.30 22.58
N THR A 450 -12.40 -38.75 23.29
CA THR A 450 -11.26 -39.54 23.81
C THR A 450 -11.65 -40.48 24.96
N GLN A 451 -12.80 -40.26 25.61
CA GLN A 451 -13.33 -41.12 26.66
C GLN A 451 -14.12 -42.31 26.07
N THR A 452 -15.07 -42.03 25.19
CA THR A 452 -15.93 -43.06 24.60
C THR A 452 -15.32 -43.73 23.37
N ARG A 453 -14.23 -43.18 22.82
CA ARG A 453 -13.56 -43.62 21.59
C ARG A 453 -14.44 -43.56 20.34
N GLN A 454 -15.54 -42.79 20.38
CA GLN A 454 -16.41 -42.60 19.25
C GLN A 454 -15.82 -41.52 18.31
N LEU A 455 -15.67 -41.87 17.04
CA LEU A 455 -15.21 -41.02 15.98
C LEU A 455 -16.37 -40.66 15.06
N ALA A 456 -16.53 -39.38 14.73
CA ALA A 456 -17.57 -38.92 13.84
C ALA A 456 -17.08 -37.70 13.00
N PRO A 457 -17.65 -37.47 11.81
CA PRO A 457 -17.39 -36.26 11.09
C PRO A 457 -18.07 -35.03 11.75
N VAL A 458 -17.37 -33.91 11.82
CA VAL A 458 -17.92 -32.67 12.39
C VAL A 458 -19.04 -32.14 11.50
N LYS A 459 -20.23 -31.93 12.11
CA LYS A 459 -21.41 -31.37 11.45
C LYS A 459 -21.69 -29.99 12.03
N GLY A 460 -21.71 -28.96 11.15
CA GLY A 460 -22.19 -27.63 11.53
C GLY A 460 -23.71 -27.53 11.57
N ASN A 461 -24.25 -26.65 12.40
CA ASN A 461 -25.71 -26.43 12.54
C ASN A 461 -26.37 -25.84 11.29
N ASN A 462 -25.61 -25.16 10.46
CA ASN A 462 -26.08 -24.60 9.20
C ASN A 462 -25.76 -25.57 8.06
N ASN A 463 -26.79 -26.20 7.46
CA ASN A 463 -26.70 -27.08 6.28
C ASN A 463 -26.03 -26.44 5.05
N LYS A 464 -25.61 -25.18 5.13
CA LYS A 464 -24.96 -24.43 4.03
C LYS A 464 -23.48 -24.74 3.85
N VAL A 465 -22.78 -25.29 4.85
CA VAL A 465 -21.33 -25.52 4.79
C VAL A 465 -21.01 -26.88 5.39
N SER A 466 -20.62 -27.82 4.52
CA SER A 466 -20.13 -29.13 4.94
C SER A 466 -18.63 -29.08 5.18
N LEU A 467 -18.17 -29.36 6.40
CA LEU A 467 -16.76 -29.55 6.74
C LEU A 467 -16.24 -30.93 6.31
N THR A 468 -17.12 -31.79 5.75
CA THR A 468 -16.83 -33.20 5.41
C THR A 468 -16.30 -33.39 4.00
N LYS A 469 -16.05 -32.34 3.22
CA LYS A 469 -15.47 -32.41 1.87
C LYS A 469 -14.43 -31.31 1.61
N MET A 470 -13.80 -30.84 2.66
CA MET A 470 -12.85 -29.74 2.63
C MET A 470 -11.46 -30.25 2.98
N HIS A 471 -10.45 -29.85 2.25
CA HIS A 471 -9.08 -30.08 2.64
C HIS A 471 -8.75 -29.17 3.83
N ILE A 472 -8.51 -29.78 5.00
CA ILE A 472 -8.03 -29.09 6.19
C ILE A 472 -6.51 -29.03 6.09
N SER A 473 -5.95 -27.85 6.14
CA SER A 473 -4.50 -27.65 6.11
C SER A 473 -3.89 -27.60 7.52
N CYS A 474 -4.53 -26.93 8.46
CA CYS A 474 -4.09 -26.86 9.86
C CYS A 474 -5.27 -26.59 10.78
N LEU A 475 -5.09 -26.87 12.07
CA LEU A 475 -6.04 -26.62 13.14
C LEU A 475 -5.36 -25.87 14.27
N TYR A 476 -6.10 -24.99 14.93
CA TYR A 476 -5.66 -24.34 16.14
C TYR A 476 -6.86 -24.07 17.06
N ARG A 477 -6.75 -24.38 18.34
CA ARG A 477 -7.78 -24.05 19.34
C ARG A 477 -7.30 -22.89 20.16
N ASP A 478 -8.01 -21.77 20.09
CA ASP A 478 -7.64 -20.57 20.83
C ASP A 478 -8.08 -20.65 22.32
N ARG A 479 -7.61 -19.71 23.13
CA ARG A 479 -7.90 -19.63 24.57
C ARG A 479 -9.36 -19.29 24.88
N ARG A 480 -10.16 -18.86 23.89
CA ARG A 480 -11.60 -18.65 23.99
C ARG A 480 -12.39 -19.94 23.76
N GLY A 481 -11.73 -20.98 23.26
CA GLY A 481 -12.32 -22.26 22.92
C GLY A 481 -12.85 -22.34 21.51
N LEU A 482 -12.50 -21.41 20.63
CA LEU A 482 -12.82 -21.48 19.21
C LEU A 482 -11.81 -22.35 18.48
N LEU A 483 -12.29 -23.20 17.57
CA LEU A 483 -11.45 -23.99 16.69
C LEU A 483 -11.24 -23.26 15.37
N TRP A 484 -10.01 -22.84 15.12
CA TRP A 484 -9.56 -22.22 13.89
C TRP A 484 -9.12 -23.28 12.90
N ILE A 485 -9.64 -23.22 11.69
CA ILE A 485 -9.51 -24.24 10.66
C ILE A 485 -8.89 -23.60 9.42
N GLY A 486 -7.62 -23.90 9.16
CA GLY A 486 -6.97 -23.51 7.93
C GLY A 486 -7.41 -24.40 6.77
N THR A 487 -7.69 -23.79 5.63
CA THR A 487 -8.11 -24.48 4.41
C THR A 487 -7.37 -23.93 3.17
N ARG A 488 -7.68 -24.47 2.00
CA ARG A 488 -7.25 -23.90 0.71
C ARG A 488 -8.12 -22.72 0.23
N HIS A 489 -9.16 -22.36 1.01
CA HIS A 489 -10.16 -21.34 0.64
C HIS A 489 -10.37 -20.31 1.76
N GLY A 490 -9.35 -20.09 2.58
CA GLY A 490 -9.39 -19.19 3.73
C GLY A 490 -9.50 -19.93 5.05
N VAL A 491 -9.95 -19.22 6.08
CA VAL A 491 -10.00 -19.63 7.46
C VAL A 491 -11.43 -19.91 7.88
N GLY A 492 -11.68 -21.08 8.49
CA GLY A 492 -12.91 -21.38 9.19
C GLY A 492 -12.73 -21.15 10.69
N ILE A 493 -13.73 -20.62 11.36
CA ILE A 493 -13.77 -20.42 12.80
C ILE A 493 -15.00 -21.18 13.30
N TYR A 494 -14.76 -22.28 14.01
CA TYR A 494 -15.82 -23.14 14.51
C TYR A 494 -15.98 -22.97 16.02
N ASP A 495 -17.16 -22.59 16.43
CA ASP A 495 -17.52 -22.54 17.84
C ASP A 495 -18.06 -23.90 18.27
N GLU A 496 -17.36 -24.56 19.18
CA GLU A 496 -17.71 -25.87 19.70
C GLU A 496 -19.06 -25.88 20.45
N LYS A 497 -19.45 -24.76 21.07
CA LYS A 497 -20.67 -24.66 21.89
C LYS A 497 -21.91 -24.45 21.01
N SER A 498 -21.87 -23.50 20.12
CA SER A 498 -22.99 -23.17 19.23
C SER A 498 -23.03 -24.04 17.97
N ARG A 499 -21.94 -24.76 17.68
CA ARG A 499 -21.71 -25.53 16.43
C ARG A 499 -21.86 -24.67 15.18
N THR A 500 -21.54 -23.38 15.28
CA THR A 500 -21.55 -22.45 14.15
C THR A 500 -20.17 -22.35 13.50
N LEU A 501 -20.16 -22.10 12.20
CA LEU A 501 -18.94 -21.88 11.42
C LEU A 501 -18.98 -20.50 10.77
N THR A 502 -18.04 -19.66 11.14
CA THR A 502 -17.74 -18.39 10.46
C THR A 502 -16.58 -18.61 9.49
N ARG A 503 -16.57 -17.92 8.35
CA ARG A 503 -15.48 -18.00 7.37
C ARG A 503 -14.92 -16.63 7.10
N LEU A 504 -13.59 -16.59 7.01
CA LEU A 504 -12.82 -15.44 6.56
C LEU A 504 -12.06 -15.80 5.29
N SER A 505 -12.13 -14.93 4.31
CA SER A 505 -11.53 -15.07 2.99
C SER A 505 -10.65 -13.87 2.66
N THR A 506 -10.13 -13.82 1.45
CA THR A 506 -9.43 -12.65 0.93
C THR A 506 -10.31 -11.39 0.86
N ASN A 507 -11.62 -11.55 0.70
CA ASN A 507 -12.58 -10.44 0.75
C ASN A 507 -12.69 -9.82 2.15
N ASP A 508 -12.35 -10.60 3.19
CA ASP A 508 -12.35 -10.17 4.58
C ASP A 508 -10.96 -9.68 5.02
N GLY A 509 -9.99 -9.62 4.09
CA GLY A 509 -8.63 -9.13 4.33
C GLY A 509 -7.60 -10.22 4.64
N VAL A 510 -7.89 -11.49 4.42
CA VAL A 510 -6.87 -12.57 4.51
C VAL A 510 -5.92 -12.47 3.33
N SER A 511 -4.59 -12.52 3.57
CA SER A 511 -3.55 -12.27 2.58
C SER A 511 -3.58 -13.23 1.38
N HIS A 512 -3.92 -14.49 1.62
CA HIS A 512 -4.02 -15.51 0.56
C HIS A 512 -4.99 -16.62 0.97
N PRO A 513 -5.73 -17.26 0.05
CA PRO A 513 -6.71 -18.30 0.42
C PRO A 513 -6.09 -19.58 0.97
N TYR A 514 -4.85 -19.92 0.61
CA TYR A 514 -4.20 -21.13 1.11
C TYR A 514 -3.48 -20.86 2.44
N ILE A 515 -4.02 -21.43 3.51
CA ILE A 515 -3.52 -21.28 4.88
C ILE A 515 -2.47 -22.33 5.17
N ARG A 516 -1.29 -21.92 5.60
CA ARG A 516 -0.14 -22.77 5.93
C ARG A 516 -0.05 -23.11 7.41
N GLY A 517 -0.42 -22.17 8.28
CA GLY A 517 -0.37 -22.36 9.71
C GLY A 517 -1.13 -21.25 10.46
N ILE A 518 -1.57 -21.57 11.66
CA ILE A 518 -2.35 -20.66 12.53
C ILE A 518 -1.79 -20.76 13.94
N VAL A 519 -1.61 -19.63 14.63
CA VAL A 519 -1.22 -19.56 16.03
C VAL A 519 -1.84 -18.36 16.72
N GLU A 520 -2.13 -18.47 18.02
CA GLU A 520 -2.59 -17.37 18.89
C GLU A 520 -1.41 -16.72 19.61
N ASP A 521 -1.36 -15.41 19.64
CA ASP A 521 -0.38 -14.67 20.42
C ASP A 521 -0.82 -14.48 21.89
N HIS A 522 0.02 -13.82 22.70
CA HIS A 522 -0.30 -13.54 24.09
C HIS A 522 -1.43 -12.53 24.27
N ASN A 523 -1.72 -11.71 23.26
CA ASN A 523 -2.82 -10.74 23.23
C ASN A 523 -4.14 -11.37 22.77
N LYS A 524 -4.17 -12.70 22.59
CA LYS A 524 -5.31 -13.48 22.07
C LYS A 524 -5.71 -13.12 20.64
N ASN A 525 -4.80 -12.55 19.86
CA ASN A 525 -4.97 -12.34 18.43
C ASN A 525 -4.38 -13.52 17.65
N MET A 526 -4.85 -13.68 16.42
CA MET A 526 -4.44 -14.80 15.59
C MET A 526 -3.45 -14.38 14.52
N TRP A 527 -2.40 -15.17 14.37
CA TRP A 527 -1.42 -15.03 13.31
C TRP A 527 -1.52 -16.20 12.35
N ILE A 528 -1.58 -15.87 11.08
CA ILE A 528 -1.81 -16.84 10.01
C ILE A 528 -0.71 -16.73 8.98
N ALA A 529 0.03 -17.81 8.76
CA ALA A 529 0.94 -17.96 7.65
C ALA A 529 0.17 -18.45 6.42
N THR A 530 0.41 -17.86 5.27
CA THR A 530 -0.25 -18.20 4.00
C THR A 530 0.79 -18.46 2.90
N ASP A 531 0.35 -18.84 1.72
CA ASP A 531 1.22 -18.99 0.54
C ASP A 531 1.87 -17.66 0.09
N CYS A 532 1.20 -16.55 0.33
CA CYS A 532 1.68 -15.23 -0.02
C CYS A 532 1.37 -14.26 1.11
N GLY A 533 2.40 -13.95 1.91
CA GLY A 533 2.26 -13.06 3.05
C GLY A 533 1.70 -13.73 4.30
N ILE A 534 1.42 -12.90 5.30
CA ILE A 534 0.88 -13.30 6.59
C ILE A 534 -0.35 -12.45 6.92
N THR A 535 -1.25 -12.98 7.73
CA THR A 535 -2.42 -12.23 8.21
C THR A 535 -2.43 -12.22 9.73
N HIS A 536 -2.54 -11.04 10.31
CA HIS A 536 -2.81 -10.82 11.72
C HIS A 536 -4.30 -10.53 11.89
N ILE A 537 -5.02 -11.37 12.64
CA ILE A 537 -6.44 -11.20 12.91
C ILE A 537 -6.64 -10.75 14.36
N ILE A 538 -7.10 -9.54 14.51
CA ILE A 538 -7.53 -9.02 15.80
C ILE A 538 -8.96 -9.46 16.03
N VAL A 539 -9.18 -10.18 17.13
CA VAL A 539 -10.50 -10.61 17.54
C VAL A 539 -11.07 -9.58 18.52
N VAL A 540 -12.08 -8.86 18.07
CA VAL A 540 -12.74 -7.81 18.86
C VAL A 540 -13.87 -8.44 19.65
N ASP A 541 -13.70 -8.46 20.97
CA ASP A 541 -14.74 -8.90 21.91
C ASP A 541 -15.53 -7.66 22.32
N ASP A 542 -16.58 -7.33 21.56
CA ASP A 542 -17.47 -6.21 21.86
C ASP A 542 -18.67 -6.75 22.68
N PRO A 543 -18.78 -6.41 23.96
CA PRO A 543 -19.88 -6.88 24.79
C PRO A 543 -21.27 -6.41 24.32
N THR A 544 -21.34 -5.48 23.39
CA THR A 544 -22.61 -5.00 22.78
C THR A 544 -22.96 -5.73 21.49
N ALA A 545 -22.00 -6.42 20.87
CA ALA A 545 -22.21 -7.18 19.64
C ALA A 545 -22.72 -8.59 19.98
N GLN A 546 -23.67 -9.10 19.19
CA GLN A 546 -24.16 -10.48 19.33
C GLN A 546 -23.17 -11.54 18.82
N GLU A 547 -22.17 -11.14 18.04
CA GLU A 547 -21.15 -12.00 17.42
C GLU A 547 -19.77 -11.35 17.52
N LEU A 548 -18.73 -12.17 17.60
CA LEU A 548 -17.34 -11.72 17.56
C LEU A 548 -17.03 -11.06 16.21
N GLN A 549 -16.36 -9.92 16.27
CA GLN A 549 -15.88 -9.23 15.08
C GLN A 549 -14.40 -9.54 14.84
N TYR A 550 -14.05 -9.70 13.60
CA TYR A 550 -12.69 -10.02 13.18
C TYR A 550 -12.13 -8.90 12.29
N ARG A 551 -10.91 -8.46 12.61
CA ARG A 551 -10.19 -7.47 11.82
C ARG A 551 -8.92 -8.10 11.29
N CYS A 552 -8.80 -8.21 9.96
CA CYS A 552 -7.67 -8.83 9.30
C CYS A 552 -6.68 -7.77 8.81
N TYR A 553 -5.40 -7.94 9.16
CA TYR A 553 -4.29 -7.13 8.70
C TYR A 553 -3.31 -8.02 7.94
N SER A 554 -3.16 -7.77 6.66
CA SER A 554 -2.24 -8.54 5.83
C SER A 554 -0.91 -7.83 5.68
N TYR A 555 0.17 -8.61 5.75
CA TYR A 555 1.54 -8.15 5.55
C TYR A 555 2.18 -8.95 4.42
N PHE A 556 2.90 -8.23 3.56
CA PHE A 556 3.58 -8.78 2.40
C PHE A 556 5.06 -8.45 2.43
N ASN A 557 5.78 -8.80 1.38
CA ASN A 557 7.23 -8.58 1.30
C ASN A 557 7.62 -7.12 1.55
N GLU A 558 6.82 -6.18 1.07
CA GLU A 558 7.01 -4.74 1.20
C GLU A 558 6.90 -4.26 2.66
N ASP A 559 6.25 -5.03 3.51
CA ASP A 559 6.06 -4.73 4.93
C ASP A 559 7.24 -5.20 5.81
N GLY A 560 8.29 -5.72 5.21
CA GLY A 560 9.48 -6.18 5.93
C GLY A 560 9.48 -7.65 6.33
N ILE A 561 8.47 -8.44 5.94
CA ILE A 561 8.48 -9.90 6.18
C ILE A 561 9.47 -10.64 5.28
N GLY A 562 10.00 -9.95 4.25
CA GLY A 562 10.98 -10.49 3.31
C GLY A 562 10.39 -11.53 2.37
N ASP A 563 11.22 -11.98 1.43
CA ASP A 563 10.84 -13.06 0.51
C ASP A 563 10.98 -14.43 1.21
N ILE A 564 9.95 -14.79 1.99
CA ILE A 564 9.88 -16.06 2.71
C ILE A 564 8.66 -16.83 2.21
N THR A 565 8.91 -18.00 1.64
CA THR A 565 7.86 -18.99 1.40
C THR A 565 7.68 -19.81 2.67
N PHE A 566 6.55 -19.62 3.35
CA PHE A 566 6.28 -20.30 4.62
C PHE A 566 5.96 -21.78 4.43
N ASN A 567 6.50 -22.61 5.32
CA ASN A 567 6.25 -24.04 5.33
C ASN A 567 4.94 -24.36 6.06
N ASN A 568 4.28 -25.44 5.65
CA ASN A 568 3.08 -25.92 6.33
C ASN A 568 3.39 -26.28 7.79
N TYR A 569 2.56 -25.82 8.72
CA TYR A 569 2.63 -26.08 10.17
C TYR A 569 3.87 -25.49 10.87
N SER A 570 4.74 -24.81 10.16
CA SER A 570 5.94 -24.20 10.73
C SER A 570 5.61 -22.82 11.31
N ILE A 571 4.76 -22.80 12.32
CA ILE A 571 4.35 -21.59 13.04
C ILE A 571 4.27 -21.89 14.54
N TYR A 572 4.76 -20.97 15.36
CA TYR A 572 4.81 -21.16 16.80
C TYR A 572 4.82 -19.82 17.54
N CYS A 573 4.10 -19.71 18.66
CA CYS A 573 4.22 -18.57 19.57
C CYS A 573 5.04 -19.02 20.79
N ASN A 574 6.20 -18.40 21.00
CA ASN A 574 7.09 -18.73 22.09
C ASN A 574 6.62 -18.14 23.44
N ARG A 575 7.27 -18.51 24.54
CA ARG A 575 6.93 -18.00 25.88
C ARG A 575 7.13 -16.51 26.08
N LYS A 576 7.94 -15.87 25.23
CA LYS A 576 8.11 -14.41 25.23
C LYS A 576 6.97 -13.68 24.53
N GLY A 577 6.09 -14.40 23.84
CA GLY A 577 5.00 -13.86 23.04
C GLY A 577 5.42 -13.55 21.59
N GLU A 578 6.65 -13.88 21.20
CA GLU A 578 7.10 -13.74 19.82
C GLU A 578 6.50 -14.85 18.95
N VAL A 579 6.03 -14.50 17.77
CA VAL A 579 5.52 -15.46 16.79
C VAL A 579 6.64 -15.80 15.81
N LEU A 580 6.88 -17.11 15.64
CA LEU A 580 7.90 -17.65 14.74
C LEU A 580 7.21 -18.31 13.55
N MET A 581 7.63 -18.01 12.32
CA MET A 581 7.11 -18.62 11.10
C MET A 581 8.27 -19.11 10.23
N GLY A 582 8.36 -20.43 10.06
CA GLY A 582 9.46 -21.04 9.33
C GLY A 582 9.23 -21.11 7.83
N GLY A 583 10.30 -20.94 7.09
CA GLY A 583 10.34 -21.06 5.66
C GLY A 583 11.67 -21.62 5.17
N THR A 584 11.94 -21.45 3.89
CA THR A 584 13.14 -21.96 3.25
C THR A 584 14.38 -21.21 3.72
N GLY A 585 15.27 -21.89 4.44
CA GLY A 585 16.59 -21.37 4.88
C GLY A 585 16.56 -20.28 5.93
N LYS A 586 15.40 -19.82 6.35
CA LYS A 586 15.20 -18.72 7.30
C LYS A 586 13.83 -18.80 7.95
N TYR A 587 13.64 -18.06 9.02
CA TYR A 587 12.32 -17.89 9.63
C TYR A 587 12.08 -16.43 9.97
N LEU A 588 10.81 -16.07 9.98
CA LEU A 588 10.33 -14.77 10.44
C LEU A 588 10.05 -14.87 11.94
N LYS A 589 10.60 -13.93 12.70
CA LYS A 589 10.28 -13.69 14.10
C LYS A 589 9.50 -12.39 14.18
N ILE A 590 8.35 -12.43 14.83
CA ILE A 590 7.42 -11.30 14.94
C ILE A 590 7.25 -10.94 16.40
N ASP A 591 7.38 -9.66 16.73
CA ASP A 591 6.89 -9.13 18.00
C ASP A 591 5.46 -8.58 17.82
N PRO A 592 4.42 -9.29 18.31
CA PRO A 592 3.04 -8.86 18.13
C PRO A 592 2.71 -7.50 18.73
N ASN A 593 3.46 -7.05 19.74
CA ASN A 593 3.20 -5.75 20.38
C ASN A 593 3.67 -4.58 19.51
N GLN A 594 4.68 -4.80 18.67
CA GLN A 594 5.21 -3.81 17.73
C GLN A 594 4.50 -3.87 16.37
N ALA A 595 3.88 -5.00 16.05
CA ALA A 595 3.11 -5.18 14.82
C ALA A 595 1.71 -4.55 14.86
N LEU A 596 1.36 -3.85 15.93
CA LEU A 596 0.08 -3.15 16.02
C LEU A 596 0.08 -1.98 15.03
N TYR A 597 -0.71 -2.13 13.97
CA TYR A 597 -0.97 -1.04 13.04
C TYR A 597 -1.63 0.12 13.80
N HIS A 598 -0.92 1.22 13.93
CA HIS A 598 -1.50 2.47 14.39
C HIS A 598 -2.09 3.18 13.18
N PRO A 599 -3.42 3.23 13.04
CA PRO A 599 -4.03 3.92 11.92
C PRO A 599 -3.74 5.42 12.03
N ASN A 600 -2.79 5.89 11.26
CA ASN A 600 -2.62 7.32 11.05
C ASN A 600 -3.88 7.86 10.38
N GLN A 601 -4.31 9.06 10.78
CA GLN A 601 -5.40 9.74 10.10
C GLN A 601 -4.90 10.27 8.76
N HIS A 602 -5.32 9.66 7.67
CA HIS A 602 -4.91 10.06 6.33
C HIS A 602 -5.89 11.07 5.74
N LYS A 603 -5.40 12.27 5.48
CA LYS A 603 -6.13 13.28 4.71
C LYS A 603 -5.80 13.12 3.22
N VAL A 604 -6.83 12.96 2.40
CA VAL A 604 -6.66 12.91 0.94
C VAL A 604 -6.38 14.31 0.40
N ILE A 605 -5.39 14.43 -0.50
CA ILE A 605 -5.04 15.68 -1.19
C ILE A 605 -5.23 15.46 -2.69
N PHE A 606 -5.82 16.44 -3.38
CA PHE A 606 -5.90 16.44 -4.84
C PHE A 606 -4.56 16.88 -5.41
N THR A 607 -3.90 16.01 -6.20
CA THR A 607 -2.53 16.20 -6.69
C THR A 607 -2.46 16.57 -8.16
N GLY A 608 -3.52 16.28 -8.93
CA GLY A 608 -3.55 16.55 -10.37
C GLY A 608 -4.95 16.56 -10.97
N LEU A 609 -5.09 17.29 -12.06
CA LEU A 609 -6.24 17.26 -12.97
C LEU A 609 -5.75 16.73 -14.32
N TYR A 610 -6.51 15.78 -14.87
CA TYR A 610 -6.24 15.21 -16.19
C TYR A 610 -7.43 15.45 -17.11
N LEU A 611 -7.18 15.92 -18.32
CA LEU A 611 -8.18 16.03 -19.37
C LEU A 611 -7.75 15.12 -20.53
N ALA A 612 -8.63 14.20 -20.93
CA ALA A 612 -8.33 13.19 -21.95
C ALA A 612 -6.97 12.48 -21.74
N ASN A 613 -6.66 12.07 -20.50
CA ASN A 613 -5.41 11.45 -20.06
C ASN A 613 -4.15 12.33 -20.11
N GLN A 614 -4.29 13.62 -20.44
CA GLN A 614 -3.18 14.57 -20.37
C GLN A 614 -3.30 15.38 -19.08
N ARG A 615 -2.18 15.54 -18.37
CA ARG A 615 -2.12 16.36 -17.16
C ARG A 615 -2.32 17.83 -17.54
N VAL A 616 -3.16 18.51 -16.77
CA VAL A 616 -3.38 19.96 -16.90
C VAL A 616 -2.43 20.68 -15.97
N ASP A 617 -1.54 21.51 -16.54
CA ASP A 617 -0.61 22.34 -15.77
C ASP A 617 -1.22 23.71 -15.49
N VAL A 618 -0.74 24.38 -14.43
CA VAL A 618 -1.17 25.72 -14.02
C VAL A 618 -0.76 26.74 -15.09
N GLU A 619 -1.65 27.71 -15.39
CA GLU A 619 -1.47 28.75 -16.40
C GLU A 619 -1.21 28.26 -17.83
N LYS A 620 -1.22 26.95 -18.05
CA LYS A 620 -0.99 26.37 -19.39
C LYS A 620 -2.30 26.23 -20.15
N LYS A 621 -2.27 26.61 -21.41
CA LYS A 621 -3.41 26.47 -22.31
C LYS A 621 -3.61 25.00 -22.67
N THR A 622 -4.83 24.52 -22.54
CA THR A 622 -5.27 23.24 -23.07
C THR A 622 -5.27 23.24 -24.61
N HIS A 623 -5.50 22.10 -25.24
CA HIS A 623 -5.51 21.98 -26.69
C HIS A 623 -6.54 22.91 -27.38
N ASP A 624 -7.62 23.28 -26.69
CA ASP A 624 -8.66 24.22 -27.14
C ASP A 624 -8.40 25.69 -26.76
N GLY A 625 -7.20 25.97 -26.21
CA GLY A 625 -6.71 27.32 -25.90
C GLY A 625 -7.19 27.91 -24.58
N ARG A 626 -7.93 27.16 -23.74
CA ARG A 626 -8.41 27.59 -22.42
C ARG A 626 -7.36 27.33 -21.34
N ILE A 627 -7.37 28.12 -20.29
CA ILE A 627 -6.63 27.89 -19.05
C ILE A 627 -7.64 27.35 -18.03
N LEU A 628 -7.50 26.06 -17.67
CA LEU A 628 -8.38 25.39 -16.69
C LEU A 628 -7.94 25.64 -15.26
N LEU A 629 -6.62 25.65 -15.00
CA LEU A 629 -6.05 25.88 -13.67
C LEU A 629 -5.32 27.23 -13.64
N GLN A 630 -5.85 28.18 -12.87
CA GLN A 630 -5.18 29.46 -12.59
C GLN A 630 -4.21 29.37 -11.41
N LYS A 631 -4.42 28.37 -10.53
CA LYS A 631 -3.59 28.05 -9.37
C LYS A 631 -3.45 26.55 -9.25
N ASN A 632 -2.48 26.14 -8.46
CA ASN A 632 -2.28 24.72 -8.14
C ASN A 632 -3.57 24.10 -7.56
N ILE A 633 -3.96 22.95 -8.07
CA ILE A 633 -5.19 22.24 -7.69
C ILE A 633 -5.30 21.99 -6.17
N GLN A 634 -4.17 21.86 -5.47
CA GLN A 634 -4.12 21.70 -4.02
C GLN A 634 -4.67 22.89 -3.24
N LEU A 635 -4.70 24.07 -3.88
CA LEU A 635 -5.17 25.32 -3.29
C LEU A 635 -6.57 25.72 -3.79
N LEU A 636 -7.21 24.83 -4.54
CA LEU A 636 -8.55 25.04 -5.09
C LEU A 636 -9.57 24.19 -4.35
N ASP A 637 -10.66 24.81 -3.95
CA ASP A 637 -11.83 24.13 -3.40
C ASP A 637 -12.87 23.86 -4.50
N GLU A 638 -12.69 24.48 -5.69
CA GLU A 638 -13.59 24.37 -6.83
C GLU A 638 -12.80 24.28 -8.14
N ILE A 639 -13.27 23.42 -9.03
CA ILE A 639 -12.82 23.35 -10.42
C ILE A 639 -14.01 23.55 -11.36
N THR A 640 -13.78 24.31 -12.45
CA THR A 640 -14.79 24.57 -13.48
C THR A 640 -14.45 23.79 -14.74
N MET A 641 -15.36 22.95 -15.19
CA MET A 641 -15.28 22.16 -16.42
C MET A 641 -16.37 22.58 -17.38
N ASP A 642 -16.10 22.55 -18.66
CA ASP A 642 -17.14 22.76 -19.67
C ASP A 642 -17.78 21.41 -20.03
N TYR A 643 -19.00 21.43 -20.53
CA TYR A 643 -19.72 20.22 -21.00
C TYR A 643 -18.92 19.43 -22.05
N SER A 644 -18.05 20.08 -22.82
CA SER A 644 -17.15 19.46 -23.78
C SER A 644 -16.04 18.64 -23.14
N ASP A 645 -15.69 18.93 -21.88
CA ASP A 645 -14.65 18.24 -21.13
C ASP A 645 -15.20 16.91 -20.56
N SER A 646 -15.72 16.10 -21.45
CA SER A 646 -16.55 14.92 -21.08
C SER A 646 -15.77 13.82 -20.33
N ASN A 647 -14.45 13.77 -20.49
CA ASN A 647 -13.59 12.75 -19.87
C ASN A 647 -12.43 13.43 -19.13
N PHE A 648 -12.54 13.52 -17.85
CA PHE A 648 -11.46 14.04 -17.00
C PHE A 648 -11.25 13.14 -15.80
N ALA A 649 -10.10 13.28 -15.15
CA ALA A 649 -9.80 12.57 -13.92
C ALA A 649 -9.14 13.50 -12.90
N LEU A 650 -9.44 13.25 -11.64
CA LEU A 650 -8.78 13.86 -10.50
C LEU A 650 -7.81 12.86 -9.89
N GLU A 651 -6.58 13.27 -9.77
CA GLU A 651 -5.55 12.51 -9.10
C GLU A 651 -5.49 12.88 -7.63
N ILE A 652 -5.34 11.89 -6.77
CA ILE A 652 -5.36 12.03 -5.32
C ILE A 652 -4.17 11.30 -4.69
N SER A 653 -3.81 11.72 -3.49
CA SER A 653 -2.87 11.01 -2.64
C SER A 653 -3.21 11.22 -1.17
N ALA A 654 -2.89 10.24 -0.34
CA ALA A 654 -2.95 10.34 1.11
C ALA A 654 -1.61 10.74 1.74
N MET A 655 -0.55 10.88 0.95
CA MET A 655 0.82 11.21 1.38
C MET A 655 1.36 10.28 2.48
N ASP A 656 0.95 9.03 2.46
CA ASP A 656 1.48 7.97 3.29
C ASP A 656 2.45 7.13 2.46
N TYR A 657 3.73 7.17 2.81
CA TYR A 657 4.78 6.50 2.03
C TYR A 657 5.07 5.09 2.52
N GLY A 658 4.76 4.79 3.79
CA GLY A 658 5.01 3.49 4.40
C GLY A 658 3.95 2.44 4.07
N THR A 659 2.67 2.84 4.07
CA THR A 659 1.54 1.89 3.91
C THR A 659 0.69 2.14 2.68
N GLN A 660 1.17 2.95 1.75
CA GLN A 660 0.44 3.42 0.57
C GLN A 660 -0.19 2.28 -0.26
N HIS A 661 0.52 1.17 -0.43
CA HIS A 661 0.04 -0.01 -1.17
C HIS A 661 -1.17 -0.70 -0.54
N LYS A 662 -1.48 -0.38 0.73
CA LYS A 662 -2.63 -0.90 1.48
C LYS A 662 -3.83 0.03 1.47
N LEU A 663 -3.64 1.30 1.06
CA LEU A 663 -4.70 2.29 1.11
C LEU A 663 -5.71 2.07 -0.01
N GLN A 664 -6.96 1.96 0.36
CA GLN A 664 -8.10 2.00 -0.55
C GLN A 664 -8.82 3.34 -0.39
N PHE A 665 -9.25 3.91 -1.48
CA PHE A 665 -9.99 5.16 -1.48
C PHE A 665 -11.48 4.92 -1.73
N ALA A 666 -12.30 5.82 -1.20
CA ALA A 666 -13.72 5.87 -1.51
C ALA A 666 -14.13 7.31 -1.81
N TYR A 667 -15.05 7.46 -2.75
CA TYR A 667 -15.62 8.76 -3.10
C TYR A 667 -17.14 8.69 -3.22
N ARG A 668 -17.78 9.86 -3.15
CA ARG A 668 -19.19 10.08 -3.50
C ARG A 668 -19.37 11.49 -4.03
N MET A 669 -20.38 11.69 -4.90
CA MET A 669 -20.63 12.98 -5.54
C MET A 669 -21.56 13.89 -4.74
N ASP A 670 -22.34 13.33 -3.83
CA ASP A 670 -23.21 14.04 -2.90
C ASP A 670 -23.18 13.35 -1.53
N ALA A 671 -23.45 14.11 -0.47
CA ALA A 671 -23.50 13.58 0.90
C ALA A 671 -24.58 12.50 1.12
N LYS A 672 -25.59 12.44 0.27
CA LYS A 672 -26.70 11.47 0.33
C LYS A 672 -26.40 10.16 -0.40
N GLU A 673 -25.35 10.13 -1.23
CA GLU A 673 -24.96 8.94 -1.98
C GLU A 673 -24.14 7.98 -1.13
N GLU A 674 -24.16 6.72 -1.48
CA GLU A 674 -23.29 5.71 -0.88
C GLU A 674 -21.84 5.90 -1.32
N TRP A 675 -20.91 5.47 -0.47
CA TRP A 675 -19.50 5.53 -0.79
C TRP A 675 -19.14 4.46 -1.82
N VAL A 676 -18.47 4.87 -2.88
CA VAL A 676 -17.94 4.00 -3.93
C VAL A 676 -16.47 3.81 -3.71
N SER A 677 -16.05 2.59 -3.37
CA SER A 677 -14.63 2.23 -3.25
C SER A 677 -14.01 2.02 -4.63
N PHE A 678 -12.74 2.40 -4.78
CA PHE A 678 -11.98 2.21 -6.01
C PHE A 678 -10.50 1.93 -5.71
N GLU A 679 -9.82 1.31 -6.65
CA GLU A 679 -8.39 1.02 -6.59
C GLU A 679 -7.60 2.07 -7.37
N GLY A 680 -6.36 2.32 -6.92
CA GLY A 680 -5.47 3.32 -7.50
C GLY A 680 -5.71 4.72 -6.96
N ASN A 681 -5.09 5.71 -7.61
CA ASN A 681 -5.03 7.10 -7.14
C ASN A 681 -5.77 8.08 -8.06
N ARG A 682 -6.64 7.62 -8.98
CA ARG A 682 -7.37 8.48 -9.91
C ARG A 682 -8.85 8.18 -9.91
N ILE A 683 -9.65 9.24 -9.78
CA ILE A 683 -11.10 9.21 -9.91
C ILE A 683 -11.44 9.66 -11.33
N TYR A 684 -12.05 8.77 -12.12
CA TYR A 684 -12.41 9.04 -13.51
C TYR A 684 -13.86 9.48 -13.61
N PHE A 685 -14.09 10.58 -14.30
CA PHE A 685 -15.41 11.11 -14.58
C PHE A 685 -15.69 11.03 -16.08
N ASN A 686 -16.82 10.42 -16.41
CA ASN A 686 -17.26 10.27 -17.79
C ASN A 686 -18.59 11.01 -17.96
N LYS A 687 -18.61 12.05 -18.80
CA LYS A 687 -19.82 12.79 -19.19
C LYS A 687 -20.70 13.23 -18.03
N LEU A 688 -20.16 14.03 -17.13
CA LEU A 688 -20.98 14.66 -16.11
C LEU A 688 -21.99 15.61 -16.76
N SER A 689 -23.24 15.56 -16.31
CA SER A 689 -24.28 16.50 -16.74
C SER A 689 -23.95 17.92 -16.25
N PRO A 690 -24.41 18.98 -16.92
CA PRO A 690 -24.28 20.32 -16.38
C PRO A 690 -24.89 20.45 -14.99
N GLY A 691 -24.09 21.01 -14.04
CA GLY A 691 -24.51 21.10 -12.65
C GLY A 691 -23.34 21.36 -11.71
N ILE A 692 -23.64 21.39 -10.42
CA ILE A 692 -22.68 21.52 -9.33
C ILE A 692 -22.63 20.17 -8.59
N TYR A 693 -21.44 19.64 -8.44
CA TYR A 693 -21.19 18.39 -7.72
C TYR A 693 -20.27 18.63 -6.54
N HIS A 694 -20.59 18.06 -5.39
CA HIS A 694 -19.79 18.18 -4.16
C HIS A 694 -19.06 16.87 -3.92
N LEU A 695 -17.97 16.67 -4.65
CA LEU A 695 -17.15 15.49 -4.53
C LEU A 695 -16.56 15.39 -3.11
N GLN A 696 -16.76 14.27 -2.48
CA GLN A 696 -16.18 13.90 -1.19
C GLN A 696 -15.30 12.68 -1.39
N VAL A 697 -14.08 12.74 -0.85
CA VAL A 697 -13.10 11.65 -0.98
C VAL A 697 -12.51 11.36 0.40
N LYS A 698 -12.35 10.09 0.73
CA LYS A 698 -11.69 9.64 1.95
C LYS A 698 -10.84 8.41 1.67
N VAL A 699 -9.89 8.13 2.54
CA VAL A 699 -9.30 6.79 2.62
C VAL A 699 -10.37 5.88 3.24
N ASN A 700 -10.59 4.73 2.64
CA ASN A 700 -11.56 3.77 3.11
C ASN A 700 -11.17 3.31 4.52
N GLU A 701 -12.14 3.15 5.39
CA GLU A 701 -11.90 2.76 6.77
C GLU A 701 -11.47 1.29 6.81
N LEU A 702 -10.17 1.06 6.72
CA LEU A 702 -9.60 -0.16 7.23
C LEU A 702 -9.68 -0.05 8.77
N HIS A 703 -10.70 -0.72 9.36
CA HIS A 703 -10.76 -0.98 10.79
C HIS A 703 -11.16 0.15 11.75
N GLY A 704 -12.17 0.98 11.36
CA GLY A 704 -12.82 1.88 12.32
C GLY A 704 -12.10 3.19 12.62
N SER A 705 -11.02 3.51 11.90
CA SER A 705 -10.43 4.85 11.93
C SER A 705 -11.32 5.81 11.14
N ARG A 706 -11.77 6.90 11.76
CA ARG A 706 -12.47 7.96 11.06
C ARG A 706 -11.45 8.82 10.33
N ASN A 707 -11.20 8.50 9.07
CA ASN A 707 -10.35 9.33 8.22
C ASN A 707 -11.06 10.64 7.84
N PRO A 708 -10.34 11.77 7.80
CA PRO A 708 -10.91 13.04 7.39
C PRO A 708 -11.38 12.98 5.93
N ILE A 709 -12.52 13.62 5.66
CA ILE A 709 -13.09 13.73 4.33
C ILE A 709 -12.50 14.98 3.66
N SER A 710 -12.02 14.80 2.43
CA SER A 710 -11.59 15.89 1.56
C SER A 710 -12.70 16.25 0.57
N TYR A 711 -12.82 17.53 0.26
CA TYR A 711 -13.90 18.08 -0.53
C TYR A 711 -13.36 18.76 -1.79
N MET A 712 -14.09 18.64 -2.91
CA MET A 712 -13.84 19.38 -4.13
C MET A 712 -15.17 19.67 -4.82
N THR A 713 -15.46 20.94 -5.09
CA THR A 713 -16.63 21.30 -5.88
C THR A 713 -16.29 21.23 -7.37
N ILE A 714 -17.10 20.51 -8.14
CA ILE A 714 -16.96 20.41 -9.59
C ILE A 714 -18.14 21.13 -10.22
N LEU A 715 -17.88 22.25 -10.89
CA LEU A 715 -18.86 23.01 -11.64
C LEU A 715 -18.77 22.65 -13.12
N VAL A 716 -19.80 21.96 -13.64
CA VAL A 716 -19.89 21.65 -15.06
C VAL A 716 -20.80 22.68 -15.75
N ARG A 717 -20.22 23.53 -16.60
CA ARG A 717 -20.96 24.56 -17.31
C ARG A 717 -21.84 23.96 -18.40
N PRO A 718 -23.07 24.45 -18.56
CA PRO A 718 -23.94 23.99 -19.63
C PRO A 718 -23.37 24.39 -21.00
N PRO A 719 -23.59 23.56 -22.04
CA PRO A 719 -23.25 23.94 -23.41
C PRO A 719 -24.03 25.20 -23.83
N PHE A 720 -23.49 25.95 -24.80
CA PHE A 720 -24.07 27.24 -25.17
C PHE A 720 -25.56 27.13 -25.55
N TRP A 721 -25.99 26.00 -26.11
CA TRP A 721 -27.42 25.75 -26.49
C TRP A 721 -28.34 25.45 -25.29
N LEU A 722 -27.82 25.18 -24.12
CA LEU A 722 -28.54 25.08 -22.84
C LEU A 722 -28.31 26.29 -21.93
N SER A 723 -27.63 27.31 -22.42
CA SER A 723 -27.39 28.54 -21.65
C SER A 723 -28.66 29.39 -21.55
N PRO A 724 -28.81 30.21 -20.49
CA PRO A 724 -29.94 31.15 -20.39
C PRO A 724 -30.10 32.03 -21.63
N VAL A 725 -28.96 32.42 -22.26
CA VAL A 725 -28.97 33.21 -23.49
C VAL A 725 -29.55 32.42 -24.65
N ALA A 726 -29.23 31.14 -24.77
CA ALA A 726 -29.80 30.27 -25.81
C ALA A 726 -31.32 30.12 -25.63
N TYR A 727 -31.79 29.94 -24.40
CA TYR A 727 -33.25 29.90 -24.16
C TYR A 727 -33.94 31.22 -24.51
N VAL A 728 -33.33 32.38 -24.27
CA VAL A 728 -33.86 33.68 -24.75
C VAL A 728 -33.90 33.70 -26.27
N ILE A 729 -32.82 33.25 -26.93
CA ILE A 729 -32.79 33.16 -28.39
C ILE A 729 -33.90 32.21 -28.93
N TYR A 730 -34.06 31.01 -28.32
CA TYR A 730 -35.09 30.07 -28.67
C TYR A 730 -36.50 30.66 -28.46
N MET A 731 -36.71 31.40 -27.36
CA MET A 731 -37.96 32.07 -27.06
C MET A 731 -38.23 33.18 -28.13
N VAL A 732 -37.21 33.97 -28.48
CA VAL A 732 -37.33 34.99 -29.54
C VAL A 732 -37.63 34.35 -30.89
N LEU A 733 -36.94 33.26 -31.25
CA LEU A 733 -37.19 32.52 -32.47
C LEU A 733 -38.60 31.90 -32.49
N PHE A 734 -39.03 31.33 -31.38
CA PHE A 734 -40.38 30.75 -31.22
C PHE A 734 -41.45 31.83 -31.35
N LEU A 735 -41.25 32.98 -30.67
CA LEU A 735 -42.18 34.12 -30.75
C LEU A 735 -42.18 34.72 -32.13
N SER A 736 -41.04 34.93 -32.78
CA SER A 736 -40.92 35.44 -34.14
C SER A 736 -41.58 34.46 -35.15
N GLY A 737 -41.34 33.13 -34.98
CA GLY A 737 -41.99 32.09 -35.75
C GLY A 737 -43.50 32.12 -35.58
N GLY A 738 -43.93 32.27 -34.32
CA GLY A 738 -45.35 32.42 -33.98
C GLY A 738 -46.01 33.65 -34.64
N ILE A 739 -45.31 34.80 -34.58
CA ILE A 739 -45.74 36.06 -35.24
C ILE A 739 -45.82 35.89 -36.76
N LEU A 740 -44.78 35.26 -37.36
CA LEU A 740 -44.75 34.96 -38.77
C LEU A 740 -45.86 34.01 -39.18
N LEU A 741 -46.12 32.96 -38.36
CA LEU A 741 -47.23 32.02 -38.56
C LEU A 741 -48.57 32.74 -38.47
N LEU A 742 -48.74 33.59 -37.45
CA LEU A 742 -49.97 34.39 -37.29
C LEU A 742 -50.17 35.36 -38.43
N ARG A 743 -49.14 36.01 -38.88
CA ARG A 743 -49.17 36.87 -40.07
C ARG A 743 -49.53 36.09 -41.33
N ARG A 744 -48.97 34.90 -41.49
CA ARG A 744 -49.25 34.02 -42.63
C ARG A 744 -50.65 33.44 -42.56
N LEU A 745 -51.12 33.11 -41.35
CA LEU A 745 -52.50 32.70 -41.12
C LEU A 745 -53.47 33.86 -41.36
N ARG A 746 -53.21 35.04 -40.90
CA ARG A 746 -54.04 36.25 -41.18
C ARG A 746 -54.02 36.62 -42.65
N SER A 747 -52.92 36.57 -43.34
CA SER A 747 -52.82 36.85 -44.79
C SER A 747 -53.45 35.71 -45.57
N ARG A 748 -53.44 34.43 -45.13
CA ARG A 748 -54.22 33.34 -45.72
C ARG A 748 -55.73 33.52 -45.47
N HIS A 749 -56.09 33.86 -44.26
CA HIS A 749 -57.47 34.10 -43.89
C HIS A 749 -58.11 35.21 -44.70
N GLN A 750 -57.38 36.31 -44.95
CA GLN A 750 -57.80 37.40 -45.85
C GLN A 750 -57.86 36.96 -47.31
N ARG A 751 -56.99 36.07 -47.79
CA ARG A 751 -57.02 35.50 -49.13
C ARG A 751 -58.12 34.45 -49.27
N ILE A 752 -58.45 33.65 -48.24
CA ILE A 752 -59.50 32.64 -48.22
C ILE A 752 -60.86 33.25 -48.20
N LEU A 753 -61.01 34.39 -47.50
CA LEU A 753 -62.40 35.13 -47.59
C LEU A 753 -62.70 35.71 -48.98
N VAL A 754 -61.70 35.86 -49.80
CA VAL A 754 -61.88 36.30 -51.21
C VAL A 754 -62.08 35.09 -52.17
N GLN A 755 -61.40 33.95 -51.84
CA GLN A 755 -61.50 32.73 -52.69
C GLN A 755 -62.61 31.73 -52.28
N GLN A 756 -63.13 31.78 -51.08
CA GLN A 756 -64.18 30.90 -50.55
C GLN A 756 -65.54 30.90 -51.25
N LYS A 757 -65.66 31.75 -52.21
CA LYS A 757 -66.88 31.77 -52.98
C LYS A 757 -66.90 30.94 -54.29
N TRP A 758 -65.72 30.38 -54.63
CA TRP A 758 -65.62 29.73 -55.93
C TRP A 758 -65.01 28.30 -55.98
N GLU A 759 -64.34 27.80 -54.94
CA GLU A 759 -63.65 26.49 -55.01
C GLU A 759 -63.96 25.57 -53.87
N LEU A 760 -65.13 25.60 -53.29
CA LEU A 760 -65.45 24.88 -52.09
C LEU A 760 -65.66 23.38 -52.26
N GLU A 761 -65.68 22.85 -53.43
CA GLU A 761 -66.11 21.44 -53.64
C GLU A 761 -65.04 20.48 -54.27
N VAL A 762 -63.97 20.93 -54.81
CA VAL A 762 -63.07 20.01 -55.54
C VAL A 762 -61.68 19.85 -54.95
N ALA A 763 -61.15 20.79 -54.08
CA ALA A 763 -59.81 20.78 -53.68
C ALA A 763 -59.54 20.10 -52.34
N GLN A 764 -60.48 19.76 -51.53
CA GLN A 764 -60.32 19.25 -50.19
C GLN A 764 -59.75 17.81 -50.06
N GLN A 765 -59.83 17.04 -51.08
CA GLN A 765 -59.45 15.61 -51.01
C GLN A 765 -58.01 15.30 -51.46
N HIS A 766 -57.40 16.19 -52.26
CA HIS A 766 -56.04 15.88 -52.81
C HIS A 766 -54.87 16.40 -51.98
N GLU A 767 -55.01 17.42 -51.15
CA GLU A 767 -53.94 18.09 -50.45
C GLU A 767 -53.57 17.40 -49.12
N MET A 768 -54.53 16.67 -48.52
CA MET A 768 -54.28 16.01 -47.26
C MET A 768 -53.36 14.76 -47.37
N ASP A 769 -53.30 14.14 -48.51
CA ASP A 769 -52.49 12.92 -48.68
C ASP A 769 -51.02 13.22 -49.01
N GLU A 770 -50.73 14.32 -49.72
CA GLU A 770 -49.32 14.72 -49.98
C GLU A 770 -48.58 15.30 -48.77
N ALA A 771 -49.24 16.04 -47.91
CA ALA A 771 -48.62 16.61 -46.72
C ALA A 771 -48.20 15.53 -45.70
N LYS A 772 -49.03 14.47 -45.55
CA LYS A 772 -48.73 13.29 -44.77
C LYS A 772 -47.46 12.57 -45.29
N ILE A 773 -47.27 12.56 -46.58
CA ILE A 773 -46.22 11.85 -47.24
C ILE A 773 -44.85 12.54 -46.97
N ARG A 774 -44.75 13.85 -47.03
CA ARG A 774 -43.51 14.60 -46.80
C ARG A 774 -43.11 14.64 -45.32
N PHE A 775 -44.06 14.80 -44.43
CA PHE A 775 -43.83 14.81 -42.99
C PHE A 775 -43.13 13.54 -42.49
N PHE A 776 -43.62 12.38 -42.92
CA PHE A 776 -43.05 11.14 -42.45
C PHE A 776 -41.70 10.79 -43.09
N THR A 777 -41.41 11.25 -44.30
CA THR A 777 -40.14 10.98 -44.97
C THR A 777 -38.99 11.76 -44.28
N ASN A 778 -39.25 12.99 -43.89
CA ASN A 778 -38.24 13.83 -43.20
C ASN A 778 -37.96 13.36 -41.80
N ILE A 779 -38.98 13.00 -41.01
CA ILE A 779 -38.81 12.46 -39.66
C ILE A 779 -37.99 11.16 -39.67
N SER A 780 -38.22 10.31 -40.64
CA SER A 780 -37.49 9.04 -40.71
C SER A 780 -36.02 9.22 -41.05
N HIS A 781 -35.70 10.24 -41.89
CA HIS A 781 -34.29 10.57 -42.19
C HIS A 781 -33.62 11.23 -41.01
N ASP A 782 -34.32 12.12 -40.29
CA ASP A 782 -33.80 12.87 -39.13
C ASP A 782 -33.66 12.01 -37.87
N LEU A 783 -34.37 10.89 -37.81
CA LEU A 783 -34.23 9.90 -36.76
C LEU A 783 -33.12 8.88 -37.03
N ARG A 784 -32.87 8.51 -38.30
CA ARG A 784 -31.82 7.54 -38.66
C ARG A 784 -30.43 8.05 -38.36
N THR A 785 -30.17 9.31 -38.69
CA THR A 785 -28.83 9.90 -38.55
C THR A 785 -28.34 9.93 -37.12
N PRO A 786 -29.06 10.45 -36.09
CA PRO A 786 -28.63 10.41 -34.71
C PRO A 786 -28.56 8.98 -34.14
N LEU A 787 -29.44 8.08 -34.55
CA LEU A 787 -29.38 6.68 -34.11
C LEU A 787 -28.11 5.97 -34.59
N SER A 788 -27.74 6.15 -35.84
CA SER A 788 -26.49 5.58 -36.38
C SER A 788 -25.26 6.16 -35.72
N LEU A 789 -25.29 7.43 -35.29
CA LEU A 789 -24.20 8.08 -34.53
C LEU A 789 -24.11 7.58 -33.08
N ILE A 790 -25.15 6.99 -32.54
CA ILE A 790 -25.16 6.35 -31.23
C ILE A 790 -24.67 4.90 -31.32
N ILE A 791 -25.15 4.14 -32.32
CA ILE A 791 -24.84 2.72 -32.48
C ILE A 791 -23.37 2.49 -32.77
N THR A 792 -22.77 3.27 -33.69
CA THR A 792 -21.37 3.09 -34.11
C THR A 792 -20.33 3.28 -32.99
N PRO A 793 -20.47 4.29 -32.12
CA PRO A 793 -19.61 4.38 -30.95
C PRO A 793 -19.85 3.28 -29.91
N LEU A 794 -21.11 2.87 -29.70
CA LEU A 794 -21.46 1.79 -28.78
C LEU A 794 -20.84 0.46 -29.21
N GLU A 795 -20.92 0.14 -30.50
CA GLU A 795 -20.34 -1.07 -31.08
C GLU A 795 -18.82 -1.12 -30.92
N LYS A 796 -18.15 0.02 -31.10
CA LYS A 796 -16.70 0.13 -30.84
C LYS A 796 -16.32 -0.03 -29.39
N LEU A 797 -17.17 0.42 -28.46
CA LEU A 797 -16.94 0.30 -27.03
C LEU A 797 -17.12 -1.13 -26.54
N ILE A 798 -18.10 -1.85 -27.04
CA ILE A 798 -18.41 -3.24 -26.71
C ILE A 798 -17.27 -4.18 -27.12
N HIS A 799 -16.61 -3.90 -28.26
CA HIS A 799 -15.49 -4.72 -28.78
C HIS A 799 -14.11 -4.32 -28.26
N SER A 800 -14.02 -3.33 -27.36
CA SER A 800 -12.73 -2.96 -26.76
C SER A 800 -12.41 -3.84 -25.55
N GLU A 801 -11.15 -4.27 -25.40
CA GLU A 801 -10.67 -5.08 -24.28
C GLU A 801 -10.87 -4.42 -22.88
N LYS A 802 -11.32 -3.17 -22.84
CA LYS A 802 -11.54 -2.38 -21.62
C LYS A 802 -13.00 -2.39 -21.12
N ALA A 803 -13.87 -3.12 -21.74
CA ALA A 803 -15.31 -3.12 -21.45
C ALA A 803 -15.73 -3.99 -20.24
N GLY A 804 -14.82 -4.64 -19.53
CA GLY A 804 -15.02 -5.58 -18.43
C GLY A 804 -16.37 -5.51 -17.69
N PRO A 805 -16.49 -4.74 -16.62
CA PRO A 805 -17.72 -4.79 -15.77
C PRO A 805 -18.95 -4.04 -16.31
N ILE A 806 -18.83 -3.28 -17.38
CA ILE A 806 -19.92 -2.49 -17.96
C ILE A 806 -20.38 -3.02 -19.32
N LYS A 807 -19.92 -4.17 -19.71
CA LYS A 807 -20.24 -4.75 -21.03
C LYS A 807 -21.73 -5.02 -21.19
N ASP A 808 -22.40 -5.50 -20.16
CA ASP A 808 -23.81 -5.84 -20.17
C ASP A 808 -24.68 -4.58 -20.33
N ASP A 809 -24.32 -3.47 -19.71
CA ASP A 809 -25.00 -2.19 -19.84
C ASP A 809 -24.80 -1.59 -21.24
N LEU A 810 -23.60 -1.69 -21.79
CA LEU A 810 -23.31 -1.26 -23.16
C LEU A 810 -24.01 -2.12 -24.20
N ASP A 811 -24.09 -3.43 -23.99
CA ASP A 811 -24.84 -4.35 -24.83
C ASP A 811 -26.35 -4.06 -24.79
N LEU A 812 -26.87 -3.71 -23.63
CA LEU A 812 -28.27 -3.31 -23.49
C LEU A 812 -28.56 -2.01 -24.26
N MET A 813 -27.67 -1.01 -24.14
CA MET A 813 -27.83 0.26 -24.87
C MET A 813 -27.71 0.06 -26.38
N TYR A 814 -26.78 -0.78 -26.83
CA TYR A 814 -26.63 -1.12 -28.24
C TYR A 814 -27.84 -1.81 -28.79
N ARG A 815 -28.38 -2.82 -28.08
CA ARG A 815 -29.61 -3.52 -28.49
C ARG A 815 -30.82 -2.58 -28.61
N ASN A 816 -31.00 -1.69 -27.60
CA ASN A 816 -32.09 -0.72 -27.62
C ASN A 816 -31.96 0.28 -28.79
N ALA A 817 -30.74 0.79 -29.04
CA ALA A 817 -30.49 1.69 -30.15
C ALA A 817 -30.64 0.99 -31.51
N SER A 818 -30.22 -0.26 -31.62
CA SER A 818 -30.39 -1.10 -32.81
C SER A 818 -31.85 -1.43 -33.06
N THR A 819 -32.61 -1.80 -32.02
CA THR A 819 -34.04 -2.07 -32.11
C THR A 819 -34.81 -0.83 -32.61
N LEU A 820 -34.50 0.35 -32.10
CA LEU A 820 -35.09 1.61 -32.52
C LEU A 820 -34.73 1.95 -33.98
N LEU A 821 -33.51 1.64 -34.43
CA LEU A 821 -33.15 1.81 -35.84
C LEU A 821 -33.91 0.85 -36.75
N ASP A 822 -34.14 -0.38 -36.32
CA ASP A 822 -34.89 -1.39 -37.02
C ASP A 822 -36.38 -1.02 -37.12
N GLU A 823 -37.00 -0.48 -36.04
CA GLU A 823 -38.35 0.04 -36.07
C GLU A 823 -38.50 1.21 -37.05
N VAL A 824 -37.53 2.14 -37.09
CA VAL A 824 -37.52 3.24 -38.08
C VAL A 824 -37.37 2.71 -39.49
N ASN A 825 -36.56 1.70 -39.72
CA ASN A 825 -36.39 1.08 -41.02
C ASN A 825 -37.63 0.28 -41.45
N GLN A 826 -38.28 -0.46 -40.55
CA GLN A 826 -39.55 -1.15 -40.80
C GLN A 826 -40.65 -0.19 -41.18
N LEU A 827 -40.72 0.99 -40.57
CA LEU A 827 -41.70 2.04 -40.87
C LEU A 827 -41.52 2.61 -42.29
N LEU A 828 -40.23 2.69 -42.74
CA LEU A 828 -39.90 3.09 -44.11
C LEU A 828 -40.22 2.00 -45.14
N ASP A 829 -39.95 0.74 -44.79
CA ASP A 829 -40.19 -0.39 -45.70
C ASP A 829 -41.69 -0.70 -45.84
N PHE A 830 -42.48 -0.57 -44.77
CA PHE A 830 -43.95 -0.66 -44.84
C PHE A 830 -44.57 0.34 -45.85
N ARG A 831 -43.97 1.55 -45.92
CA ARG A 831 -44.42 2.58 -46.88
C ARG A 831 -43.94 2.33 -48.29
N LYS A 832 -42.81 1.73 -48.55
CA LYS A 832 -42.40 1.31 -49.92
C LYS A 832 -43.36 0.28 -50.47
N LEU A 833 -43.88 -0.57 -49.59
CA LEU A 833 -44.94 -1.53 -49.92
C LEU A 833 -46.27 -0.84 -50.30
N ASP A 834 -46.66 0.21 -49.57
CA ASP A 834 -47.92 0.96 -49.83
C ASP A 834 -47.93 1.75 -51.16
N GLN A 835 -46.74 2.11 -51.65
CA GLN A 835 -46.52 2.82 -52.92
C GLN A 835 -46.34 1.92 -54.17
N GLN A 836 -46.49 0.61 -54.04
CA GLN A 836 -46.32 -0.37 -55.14
C GLN A 836 -44.98 -0.27 -55.88
N LYS A 837 -43.94 0.23 -55.20
CA LYS A 837 -42.58 0.39 -55.76
C LYS A 837 -41.59 -0.71 -55.34
N VAL A 838 -42.00 -1.82 -54.78
CA VAL A 838 -41.15 -2.90 -54.38
C VAL A 838 -41.02 -3.91 -55.50
N GLN A 839 -39.89 -3.96 -56.14
CA GLN A 839 -39.48 -5.09 -56.99
C GLN A 839 -38.83 -6.15 -56.08
N LEU A 840 -39.40 -7.34 -56.03
CA LEU A 840 -38.81 -8.48 -55.36
C LEU A 840 -37.61 -8.98 -56.19
N SER A 841 -36.39 -8.88 -55.64
CA SER A 841 -35.26 -9.59 -56.21
C SER A 841 -35.08 -10.93 -55.47
N LEU A 842 -35.37 -11.99 -56.15
CA LEU A 842 -35.18 -13.36 -55.63
C LEU A 842 -33.73 -13.78 -55.89
N SER A 843 -33.02 -14.20 -54.84
CA SER A 843 -31.73 -14.86 -54.93
C SER A 843 -31.83 -16.29 -54.39
N TYR A 844 -31.12 -17.22 -54.99
CA TYR A 844 -30.97 -18.59 -54.50
C TYR A 844 -29.99 -18.59 -53.32
N GLY A 845 -30.40 -19.12 -52.19
CA GLY A 845 -29.56 -19.34 -51.00
C GLY A 845 -30.00 -20.60 -50.25
N ASP A 846 -29.08 -21.22 -49.53
CA ASP A 846 -29.36 -22.41 -48.74
C ASP A 846 -30.12 -21.99 -47.47
N ILE A 847 -31.28 -22.63 -47.24
CA ILE A 847 -32.21 -22.31 -46.14
C ILE A 847 -31.58 -22.67 -44.77
N THR A 848 -30.55 -23.50 -44.76
CA THR A 848 -29.83 -23.91 -43.52
C THR A 848 -28.87 -22.84 -42.97
N GLU A 849 -28.49 -21.87 -43.78
CA GLU A 849 -27.72 -20.71 -43.34
C GLU A 849 -28.60 -19.53 -42.83
N PHE A 850 -29.93 -19.64 -42.98
CA PHE A 850 -30.86 -18.56 -42.67
C PHE A 850 -31.69 -18.82 -41.38
N ILE A 851 -31.57 -19.99 -40.78
CA ILE A 851 -32.14 -20.37 -39.48
C ILE A 851 -31.01 -20.46 -38.47
#